data_bc1b681ac4592a7c8872469762ea7147
#
_entry.id   bc1b681ac4592a7c8872469762ea7147
#
_cell.length_a   1.000
_cell.length_b   1.000
_cell.length_c   1.000
_cell.angle_alpha   90.00
_cell.angle_beta   90.00
_cell.angle_gamma   90.00
#
_symmetry.space_group_name_H-M   'P 1'
#
loop_
_entity.id
_entity.type
_entity.pdbx_description
1 polymer ?
#
loop_
_entity_poly.entity_id
_entity_poly.type
_entity_poly.pdbx_seq_one_letter_code
_entity_poly.pdbx_strand_id
1 'polypeptide(L)'
;MNSNEKAINSLSRRVTSEVAMALLCLALTFIFFHSAVFPRTKTFLGGYDNTYQYYPWMHKLADDWRALTPPLWDFSVEAGFPFPGEWQTAAFYPINILYVWLTGIPTPVKLDVLILFHFAAAMWGMSLFLRRRGVKRWPSLFGGAVFCWIGPVAIRASWQANIFVGLIYLPWVLYFFERGLAAKNAWRSSWTGLAGLALALSLLAGHPQPFIHNSLMLGFFAVFLLFEKRTPGLSWTINLWRVASALLTVAVIAFLFTYIQLASSHEYFARAYRWIGLSNPVKALQTVVPLEIYNRNNLSIPDLVSIYTGHSSAAEGGTLYLTITALVCACFGLGVPGTWRWFALTITGFILLVALAGNTTPFGWLAYRLPLLNMVREPVRILYLYQFCFATLAASGLQMALNGIPQRGGRFTIFVIVISIFACEARQNGSSWWASTNSPFTADQAYRKTPLITFLEERNRADPGMYRVLARPKDLIPPNSGDIFPLSTVLGHRSSMLIAYFDLLSRDWSLSSQALDQVGARYVVTDKPSEGLTFLSSFDGLLLYERPAARAVFRWSGSPDQAGSGTIGAVNWQRNGVNLQIATNQPRKLTFAEINYPGWHVRINGVATAIDSRWPHFMSVTVPSGTSTVQWSYRPWWLTPGMCCWLLGAVILTAMKLSALRERH
;
A
#
# COMPACT_ATOMS: atom_id res chain seq x y z
N MET A 1 48.81 -17.84 6.77
CA MET A 1 47.56 -17.06 6.75
C MET A 1 46.90 -17.16 8.12
N ASN A 2 46.78 -16.03 8.80
CA ASN A 2 46.27 -15.93 10.17
C ASN A 2 44.78 -16.35 10.20
N SER A 3 44.30 -16.91 11.30
CA SER A 3 42.88 -17.31 11.46
C SER A 3 41.91 -16.18 11.13
N ASN A 4 42.28 -14.94 11.42
CA ASN A 4 41.55 -13.73 11.11
C ASN A 4 41.46 -13.46 9.59
N GLU A 5 42.53 -13.66 8.82
CA GLU A 5 42.49 -13.51 7.35
C GLU A 5 41.57 -14.55 6.67
N LYS A 6 41.61 -15.81 7.17
CA LYS A 6 40.68 -16.84 6.68
C LYS A 6 39.21 -16.47 6.97
N ALA A 7 38.92 -15.93 8.13
CA ALA A 7 37.58 -15.48 8.52
C ALA A 7 37.11 -14.29 7.67
N ILE A 8 37.97 -13.28 7.47
CA ILE A 8 37.67 -12.11 6.61
C ILE A 8 37.44 -12.54 5.15
N ASN A 9 38.31 -13.39 4.60
CA ASN A 9 38.16 -13.89 3.23
C ASN A 9 36.88 -14.74 3.05
N SER A 10 36.52 -15.54 4.06
CA SER A 10 35.28 -16.32 4.02
C SER A 10 34.02 -15.41 4.08
N LEU A 11 34.08 -14.36 4.89
CA LEU A 11 32.96 -13.36 4.99
C LEU A 11 32.85 -12.57 3.69
N SER A 12 33.96 -12.08 3.13
CA SER A 12 34.00 -11.38 1.85
C SER A 12 33.37 -12.22 0.72
N ARG A 13 33.82 -13.50 0.59
CA ARG A 13 33.25 -14.42 -0.42
C ARG A 13 31.75 -14.65 -0.23
N ARG A 14 31.25 -14.75 1.00
CA ARG A 14 29.83 -14.89 1.28
C ARG A 14 29.06 -13.64 0.89
N VAL A 15 29.53 -12.46 1.25
CA VAL A 15 28.90 -11.17 0.89
C VAL A 15 28.85 -11.02 -0.63
N THR A 16 29.98 -11.25 -1.32
CA THR A 16 30.03 -11.19 -2.80
C THR A 16 29.04 -12.16 -3.45
N SER A 17 28.93 -13.39 -2.90
CA SER A 17 27.97 -14.38 -3.40
C SER A 17 26.50 -13.96 -3.21
N GLU A 18 26.16 -13.28 -2.09
CA GLU A 18 24.79 -12.80 -1.86
C GLU A 18 24.46 -11.59 -2.73
N VAL A 19 25.39 -10.67 -2.91
CA VAL A 19 25.24 -9.53 -3.84
C VAL A 19 25.04 -10.04 -5.26
N ALA A 20 25.86 -11.00 -5.71
CA ALA A 20 25.69 -11.61 -7.04
C ALA A 20 24.32 -12.30 -7.19
N MET A 21 23.80 -12.91 -6.11
CA MET A 21 22.46 -13.52 -6.13
C MET A 21 21.35 -12.46 -6.22
N ALA A 22 21.47 -11.36 -5.49
CA ALA A 22 20.52 -10.25 -5.55
C ALA A 22 20.50 -9.62 -6.95
N LEU A 23 21.68 -9.39 -7.54
CA LEU A 23 21.80 -8.89 -8.91
C LEU A 23 21.24 -9.87 -9.94
N LEU A 24 21.40 -11.17 -9.74
CA LEU A 24 20.80 -12.19 -10.61
C LEU A 24 19.26 -12.18 -10.49
N CYS A 25 18.70 -12.09 -9.28
CA CYS A 25 17.27 -11.95 -9.09
C CYS A 25 16.73 -10.68 -9.79
N LEU A 26 17.45 -9.57 -9.68
CA LEU A 26 17.12 -8.33 -10.36
C LEU A 26 17.14 -8.52 -11.89
N ALA A 27 18.22 -9.03 -12.45
CA ALA A 27 18.37 -9.27 -13.89
C ALA A 27 17.26 -10.19 -14.44
N LEU A 28 17.02 -11.33 -13.77
CA LEU A 28 15.98 -12.27 -14.20
C LEU A 28 14.58 -11.65 -14.13
N THR A 29 14.29 -10.83 -13.12
CA THR A 29 13.01 -10.13 -13.02
C THR A 29 12.84 -9.11 -14.14
N PHE A 30 13.85 -8.31 -14.45
CA PHE A 30 13.80 -7.36 -15.55
C PHE A 30 13.69 -8.06 -16.92
N ILE A 31 14.37 -9.19 -17.12
CA ILE A 31 14.23 -10.00 -18.34
C ILE A 31 12.81 -10.55 -18.46
N PHE A 32 12.24 -11.10 -17.39
CA PHE A 32 10.89 -11.66 -17.41
C PHE A 32 9.83 -10.60 -17.71
N PHE A 33 9.89 -9.45 -17.04
CA PHE A 33 8.96 -8.34 -17.19
C PHE A 33 9.45 -7.23 -18.14
N HIS A 34 10.37 -7.52 -19.07
CA HIS A 34 11.00 -6.52 -19.93
C HIS A 34 10.02 -5.57 -20.60
N SER A 35 8.83 -6.05 -20.99
CA SER A 35 7.81 -5.26 -21.69
C SER A 35 7.18 -4.15 -20.84
N ALA A 36 7.45 -4.09 -19.53
CA ALA A 36 7.12 -2.95 -18.69
C ALA A 36 8.16 -1.80 -18.79
N VAL A 37 9.35 -2.09 -19.34
CA VAL A 37 10.46 -1.14 -19.43
C VAL A 37 10.90 -0.90 -20.88
N PHE A 38 11.29 -1.96 -21.62
CA PHE A 38 11.78 -1.86 -22.98
C PHE A 38 11.62 -3.16 -23.79
N PRO A 39 10.99 -3.13 -25.02
CA PRO A 39 10.11 -2.04 -25.45
C PRO A 39 8.87 -1.97 -24.55
N ARG A 40 8.51 -0.76 -24.15
CA ARG A 40 7.41 -0.57 -23.19
C ARG A 40 6.05 -0.73 -23.86
N THR A 41 5.46 -1.90 -23.72
CA THR A 41 4.14 -2.24 -24.28
C THR A 41 3.13 -2.65 -23.20
N LYS A 42 3.61 -2.90 -21.99
CA LYS A 42 2.81 -3.29 -20.82
C LYS A 42 3.11 -2.41 -19.61
N THR A 43 2.19 -2.35 -18.68
CA THR A 43 2.33 -1.61 -17.42
C THR A 43 1.58 -2.31 -16.28
N PHE A 44 2.09 -2.20 -15.07
CA PHE A 44 1.37 -2.57 -13.84
C PHE A 44 0.35 -1.50 -13.42
N LEU A 45 0.40 -0.31 -14.02
CA LEU A 45 -0.48 0.82 -13.69
C LEU A 45 -1.73 0.85 -14.58
N GLY A 46 -2.37 -0.30 -14.78
CA GLY A 46 -3.60 -0.45 -15.55
C GLY A 46 -4.79 -0.97 -14.76
N GLY A 47 -4.61 -1.35 -13.50
CA GLY A 47 -5.69 -1.66 -12.58
C GLY A 47 -6.26 -0.40 -11.96
N TYR A 48 -7.56 -0.40 -11.63
CA TYR A 48 -8.29 0.78 -11.16
C TYR A 48 -7.60 1.49 -9.96
N ASP A 49 -7.21 0.72 -8.93
CA ASP A 49 -6.55 1.27 -7.75
C ASP A 49 -5.12 1.76 -8.06
N ASN A 50 -4.39 1.06 -8.92
CA ASN A 50 -3.04 1.48 -9.30
C ASN A 50 -3.06 2.78 -10.13
N THR A 51 -4.04 2.92 -11.03
CA THR A 51 -4.17 4.10 -11.87
C THR A 51 -4.68 5.30 -11.07
N TYR A 52 -5.79 5.13 -10.34
CA TYR A 52 -6.52 6.26 -9.76
C TYR A 52 -6.21 6.55 -8.28
N GLN A 53 -5.40 5.70 -7.61
CA GLN A 53 -4.92 5.93 -6.25
C GLN A 53 -3.39 5.94 -6.18
N TYR A 54 -2.74 4.80 -6.48
CA TYR A 54 -1.31 4.64 -6.29
C TYR A 54 -0.50 5.67 -7.09
N TYR A 55 -0.80 5.86 -8.37
CA TYR A 55 -0.08 6.80 -9.24
C TYR A 55 -0.21 8.26 -8.77
N PRO A 56 -1.42 8.85 -8.58
CA PRO A 56 -1.54 10.21 -8.09
C PRO A 56 -0.96 10.41 -6.68
N TRP A 57 -1.16 9.47 -5.76
CA TRP A 57 -0.60 9.61 -4.43
C TRP A 57 0.93 9.55 -4.39
N MET A 58 1.56 8.82 -5.33
CA MET A 58 3.01 8.88 -5.48
C MET A 58 3.50 10.25 -5.97
N HIS A 59 2.70 11.00 -6.74
CA HIS A 59 2.98 12.40 -7.07
C HIS A 59 2.93 13.30 -5.83
N LYS A 60 1.88 13.18 -5.03
CA LYS A 60 1.75 13.90 -3.74
C LYS A 60 2.93 13.60 -2.82
N LEU A 61 3.30 12.32 -2.69
CA LEU A 61 4.48 11.91 -1.92
C LEU A 61 5.76 12.55 -2.44
N ALA A 62 5.94 12.59 -3.76
CA ALA A 62 7.13 13.18 -4.36
C ALA A 62 7.20 14.70 -4.14
N ASP A 63 6.08 15.40 -4.27
CA ASP A 63 6.01 16.84 -4.06
C ASP A 63 6.38 17.21 -2.62
N ASP A 64 5.85 16.50 -1.64
CA ASP A 64 6.07 16.81 -0.23
C ASP A 64 7.43 16.33 0.28
N TRP A 65 7.79 15.04 0.07
CA TRP A 65 9.03 14.49 0.62
C TRP A 65 10.30 15.04 -0.02
N ARG A 66 10.27 15.45 -1.29
CA ARG A 66 11.42 16.12 -1.92
C ARG A 66 11.71 17.49 -1.31
N ALA A 67 10.71 18.11 -0.73
CA ALA A 67 10.86 19.34 0.06
C ALA A 67 11.08 19.05 1.56
N LEU A 68 11.40 17.80 1.94
CA LEU A 68 11.61 17.35 3.32
C LEU A 68 10.43 17.67 4.25
N THR A 69 9.23 17.73 3.69
CA THR A 69 7.99 17.98 4.43
C THR A 69 7.14 16.72 4.39
N PRO A 70 6.73 16.15 5.54
CA PRO A 70 5.83 15.01 5.54
C PRO A 70 4.48 15.39 4.94
N PRO A 71 3.85 14.52 4.12
CA PRO A 71 2.55 14.76 3.51
C PRO A 71 1.44 14.54 4.55
N LEU A 72 1.06 15.57 5.29
CA LEU A 72 0.11 15.43 6.40
C LEU A 72 -1.33 15.72 5.98
N TRP A 73 -1.55 16.72 5.11
CA TRP A 73 -2.86 17.12 4.64
C TRP A 73 -2.91 17.19 3.13
N ASP A 74 -3.98 16.71 2.54
CA ASP A 74 -4.23 16.82 1.11
C ASP A 74 -5.37 17.80 0.84
N PHE A 75 -5.06 18.90 0.15
CA PHE A 75 -6.01 19.93 -0.27
C PHE A 75 -6.63 19.68 -1.63
N SER A 76 -6.08 18.74 -2.39
CA SER A 76 -6.39 18.55 -3.80
C SER A 76 -7.72 17.85 -4.05
N VAL A 77 -8.25 17.14 -3.08
CA VAL A 77 -9.47 16.35 -3.21
C VAL A 77 -10.45 16.58 -2.07
N GLU A 78 -11.73 16.52 -2.40
CA GLU A 78 -12.83 16.69 -1.45
C GLU A 78 -12.76 18.08 -0.79
N ALA A 79 -12.97 18.23 0.48
CA ALA A 79 -12.63 19.45 1.21
C ALA A 79 -11.50 19.16 2.18
N GLY A 80 -10.45 18.52 1.67
CA GLY A 80 -9.25 18.09 2.35
C GLY A 80 -9.42 16.84 3.22
N PHE A 81 -8.32 16.14 3.41
CA PHE A 81 -8.25 15.01 4.34
C PHE A 81 -6.84 14.80 4.88
N PRO A 82 -6.70 14.15 6.07
CA PRO A 82 -5.38 13.79 6.62
C PRO A 82 -4.77 12.66 5.78
N PHE A 83 -3.85 13.01 4.89
CA PHE A 83 -3.28 12.09 3.90
C PHE A 83 -2.72 10.78 4.49
N PRO A 84 -1.92 10.78 5.59
CA PRO A 84 -1.43 9.54 6.18
C PRO A 84 -2.51 8.71 6.88
N GLY A 85 -3.69 9.28 7.14
CA GLY A 85 -4.80 8.57 7.76
C GLY A 85 -5.31 7.43 6.89
N GLU A 86 -5.35 7.63 5.57
CA GLU A 86 -5.66 6.56 4.62
C GLU A 86 -4.43 5.64 4.45
N TRP A 87 -4.57 4.36 4.83
CA TRP A 87 -3.48 3.37 4.76
C TRP A 87 -2.79 3.34 3.40
N GLN A 88 -3.61 3.35 2.35
CA GLN A 88 -3.16 3.09 0.99
C GLN A 88 -2.27 4.18 0.41
N THR A 89 -2.17 5.34 1.07
CA THR A 89 -1.24 6.39 0.68
C THR A 89 0.23 5.99 0.87
N ALA A 90 0.51 5.01 1.73
CA ALA A 90 1.85 4.57 2.09
C ALA A 90 2.78 5.76 2.45
N ALA A 91 2.23 6.78 3.13
CA ALA A 91 2.86 8.08 3.37
C ALA A 91 4.22 7.98 4.09
N PHE A 92 4.38 6.96 4.92
CA PHE A 92 5.59 6.71 5.72
C PHE A 92 6.37 5.47 5.29
N TYR A 93 6.11 4.92 4.10
CA TYR A 93 6.88 3.79 3.60
C TYR A 93 8.26 4.25 3.10
N PRO A 94 9.35 3.87 3.78
CA PRO A 94 10.66 4.52 3.56
C PRO A 94 11.24 4.24 2.18
N ILE A 95 10.86 3.14 1.52
CA ILE A 95 11.34 2.83 0.17
C ILE A 95 10.69 3.76 -0.86
N ASN A 96 9.39 4.09 -0.73
CA ASN A 96 8.75 5.09 -1.58
C ASN A 96 9.39 6.46 -1.36
N ILE A 97 9.62 6.86 -0.10
CA ILE A 97 10.26 8.13 0.24
C ILE A 97 11.65 8.25 -0.41
N LEU A 98 12.49 7.23 -0.21
CA LEU A 98 13.82 7.20 -0.82
C LEU A 98 13.73 7.22 -2.35
N TYR A 99 12.80 6.45 -2.93
CA TYR A 99 12.66 6.34 -4.37
C TYR A 99 12.27 7.68 -5.01
N VAL A 100 11.24 8.37 -4.50
CA VAL A 100 10.82 9.68 -5.04
C VAL A 100 11.88 10.76 -4.81
N TRP A 101 12.63 10.67 -3.70
CA TRP A 101 13.73 11.58 -3.44
C TRP A 101 14.88 11.41 -4.44
N LEU A 102 15.23 10.18 -4.81
CA LEU A 102 16.29 9.87 -5.77
C LEU A 102 15.87 10.11 -7.23
N THR A 103 14.63 9.76 -7.60
CA THR A 103 14.20 9.74 -9.00
C THR A 103 13.36 10.94 -9.41
N GLY A 104 12.93 11.77 -8.46
CA GLY A 104 12.09 12.95 -8.67
C GLY A 104 10.61 12.59 -8.89
N ILE A 105 9.91 13.43 -9.64
CA ILE A 105 8.48 13.27 -9.91
C ILE A 105 8.23 11.91 -10.61
N PRO A 106 7.26 11.13 -10.12
CA PRO A 106 6.92 9.85 -10.71
C PRO A 106 6.42 9.96 -12.14
N THR A 107 6.81 8.99 -12.95
CA THR A 107 6.18 8.71 -14.24
C THR A 107 5.71 7.25 -14.22
N PRO A 108 4.78 6.83 -15.09
CA PRO A 108 4.33 5.44 -15.09
C PRO A 108 5.48 4.44 -15.21
N VAL A 109 6.48 4.69 -16.09
CA VAL A 109 7.64 3.81 -16.23
C VAL A 109 8.51 3.76 -14.97
N LYS A 110 8.69 4.88 -14.26
CA LYS A 110 9.44 4.89 -12.99
C LYS A 110 8.74 4.02 -11.94
N LEU A 111 7.41 4.07 -11.85
CA LEU A 111 6.68 3.23 -10.91
C LEU A 111 6.66 1.76 -11.33
N ASP A 112 6.58 1.44 -12.62
CA ASP A 112 6.79 0.07 -13.11
C ASP A 112 8.18 -0.45 -12.68
N VAL A 113 9.23 0.35 -12.81
CA VAL A 113 10.59 0.01 -12.34
C VAL A 113 10.63 -0.21 -10.82
N LEU A 114 9.96 0.64 -10.03
CA LEU A 114 9.86 0.44 -8.58
C LEU A 114 9.17 -0.88 -8.23
N ILE A 115 8.10 -1.23 -8.93
CA ILE A 115 7.40 -2.52 -8.76
C ILE A 115 8.35 -3.69 -9.11
N LEU A 116 9.16 -3.57 -10.17
CA LEU A 116 10.15 -4.59 -10.53
C LEU A 116 11.24 -4.77 -9.47
N PHE A 117 11.69 -3.71 -8.82
CA PHE A 117 12.60 -3.82 -7.67
C PHE A 117 11.96 -4.60 -6.50
N HIS A 118 10.68 -4.41 -6.25
CA HIS A 118 9.96 -5.18 -5.23
C HIS A 118 9.81 -6.66 -5.63
N PHE A 119 9.56 -6.98 -6.90
CA PHE A 119 9.59 -8.37 -7.40
C PHE A 119 10.97 -9.02 -7.19
N ALA A 120 12.04 -8.32 -7.54
CA ALA A 120 13.40 -8.81 -7.34
C ALA A 120 13.72 -9.05 -5.86
N ALA A 121 13.27 -8.14 -4.98
CA ALA A 121 13.40 -8.30 -3.54
C ALA A 121 12.62 -9.51 -3.01
N ALA A 122 11.39 -9.74 -3.53
CA ALA A 122 10.60 -10.92 -3.20
C ALA A 122 11.30 -12.23 -3.59
N MET A 123 11.81 -12.29 -4.82
CA MET A 123 12.55 -13.43 -5.36
C MET A 123 13.82 -13.71 -4.53
N TRP A 124 14.56 -12.68 -4.20
CA TRP A 124 15.77 -12.80 -3.38
C TRP A 124 15.46 -13.25 -1.95
N GLY A 125 14.47 -12.63 -1.28
CA GLY A 125 14.02 -13.01 0.05
C GLY A 125 13.57 -14.47 0.12
N MET A 126 12.79 -14.93 -0.87
CA MET A 126 12.36 -16.31 -0.98
C MET A 126 13.55 -17.26 -1.21
N SER A 127 14.51 -16.88 -2.06
CA SER A 127 15.72 -17.66 -2.26
C SER A 127 16.59 -17.76 -0.98
N LEU A 128 16.71 -16.68 -0.19
CA LEU A 128 17.39 -16.68 1.10
C LEU A 128 16.70 -17.62 2.09
N PHE A 129 15.37 -17.55 2.20
CA PHE A 129 14.58 -18.42 3.06
C PHE A 129 14.76 -19.89 2.68
N LEU A 130 14.60 -20.23 1.39
CA LEU A 130 14.77 -21.60 0.89
C LEU A 130 16.17 -22.16 1.14
N ARG A 131 17.21 -21.36 0.91
CA ARG A 131 18.59 -21.77 1.20
C ARG A 131 18.84 -21.98 2.69
N ARG A 132 18.19 -21.19 3.54
CA ARG A 132 18.19 -21.43 4.99
C ARG A 132 17.56 -22.76 5.36
N ARG A 133 16.56 -23.20 4.59
CA ARG A 133 15.88 -24.51 4.71
C ARG A 133 16.62 -25.66 4.01
N GLY A 134 17.84 -25.44 3.51
CA GLY A 134 18.68 -26.48 2.91
C GLY A 134 18.50 -26.66 1.39
N VAL A 135 17.71 -25.80 0.75
CA VAL A 135 17.58 -25.82 -0.72
C VAL A 135 18.82 -25.21 -1.38
N LYS A 136 19.37 -25.85 -2.40
CA LYS A 136 20.53 -25.37 -3.15
C LYS A 136 20.22 -24.11 -3.96
N ARG A 137 21.28 -23.41 -4.40
CA ARG A 137 21.22 -22.11 -5.07
C ARG A 137 20.22 -22.05 -6.24
N TRP A 138 20.34 -22.97 -7.22
CA TRP A 138 19.51 -22.94 -8.43
C TRP A 138 18.02 -23.26 -8.15
N PRO A 139 17.69 -24.34 -7.43
CA PRO A 139 16.29 -24.60 -7.05
C PRO A 139 15.69 -23.50 -6.19
N SER A 140 16.49 -22.80 -5.38
CA SER A 140 15.98 -21.67 -4.59
C SER A 140 15.60 -20.46 -5.43
N LEU A 141 16.30 -20.20 -6.54
CA LEU A 141 15.90 -19.19 -7.53
C LEU A 141 14.60 -19.55 -8.21
N PHE A 142 14.42 -20.82 -8.59
CA PHE A 142 13.16 -21.29 -9.14
C PHE A 142 12.00 -21.09 -8.16
N GLY A 143 12.16 -21.48 -6.90
CA GLY A 143 11.15 -21.22 -5.88
C GLY A 143 10.86 -19.73 -5.69
N GLY A 144 11.88 -18.86 -5.82
CA GLY A 144 11.70 -17.41 -5.83
C GLY A 144 10.85 -16.93 -7.00
N ALA A 145 11.09 -17.45 -8.21
CA ALA A 145 10.31 -17.14 -9.40
C ALA A 145 8.85 -17.62 -9.27
N VAL A 146 8.63 -18.85 -8.80
CA VAL A 146 7.28 -19.40 -8.53
C VAL A 146 6.53 -18.57 -7.51
N PHE A 147 7.22 -18.04 -6.49
CA PHE A 147 6.60 -17.18 -5.48
C PHE A 147 6.15 -15.84 -6.02
N CYS A 148 6.83 -15.24 -7.02
CA CYS A 148 6.54 -13.85 -7.34
C CYS A 148 6.16 -13.56 -8.80
N TRP A 149 6.47 -14.43 -9.79
CA TRP A 149 6.23 -14.09 -11.19
C TRP A 149 4.85 -14.47 -11.73
N ILE A 150 4.05 -15.16 -10.97
CA ILE A 150 2.71 -15.63 -11.38
C ILE A 150 1.77 -15.66 -10.17
N GLY A 151 0.52 -15.99 -10.41
CA GLY A 151 -0.49 -16.27 -9.39
C GLY A 151 -0.87 -15.05 -8.55
N PRO A 152 -1.40 -15.27 -7.35
CA PRO A 152 -1.91 -14.22 -6.47
C PRO A 152 -0.95 -13.06 -6.22
N VAL A 153 0.36 -13.32 -6.12
CA VAL A 153 1.37 -12.27 -5.87
C VAL A 153 1.50 -11.34 -7.07
N ALA A 154 1.66 -11.89 -8.27
CA ALA A 154 1.87 -11.08 -9.47
C ALA A 154 0.61 -10.31 -9.89
N ILE A 155 -0.57 -10.91 -9.73
CA ILE A 155 -1.85 -10.25 -10.01
C ILE A 155 -2.02 -9.01 -9.13
N ARG A 156 -1.63 -9.08 -7.85
CA ARG A 156 -1.69 -7.91 -6.95
C ARG A 156 -0.81 -6.75 -7.39
N ALA A 157 0.33 -7.01 -8.00
CA ALA A 157 1.18 -5.94 -8.52
C ALA A 157 0.47 -5.08 -9.57
N SER A 158 -0.39 -5.69 -10.40
CA SER A 158 -1.12 -4.99 -11.46
C SER A 158 -2.41 -4.30 -11.00
N TRP A 159 -3.00 -4.75 -9.90
CA TRP A 159 -4.28 -4.23 -9.44
C TRP A 159 -4.15 -3.32 -8.22
N GLN A 160 -3.27 -3.70 -7.28
CA GLN A 160 -3.12 -3.03 -5.98
C GLN A 160 -1.66 -3.14 -5.52
N ALA A 161 -0.81 -2.27 -6.06
CA ALA A 161 0.63 -2.26 -5.77
C ALA A 161 0.94 -2.22 -4.26
N ASN A 162 0.15 -1.49 -3.47
CA ASN A 162 0.31 -1.40 -2.01
C ASN A 162 0.17 -2.75 -1.32
N ILE A 163 -0.81 -3.58 -1.76
CA ILE A 163 -0.99 -4.94 -1.23
C ILE A 163 0.19 -5.81 -1.67
N PHE A 164 0.55 -5.77 -2.95
CA PHE A 164 1.70 -6.51 -3.47
C PHE A 164 2.97 -6.21 -2.68
N VAL A 165 3.29 -4.95 -2.48
CA VAL A 165 4.48 -4.54 -1.71
C VAL A 165 4.41 -5.04 -0.26
N GLY A 166 3.22 -5.10 0.35
CA GLY A 166 3.05 -5.64 1.69
C GLY A 166 3.33 -7.14 1.80
N LEU A 167 2.86 -7.94 0.83
CA LEU A 167 3.04 -9.42 0.91
C LEU A 167 4.45 -9.91 0.59
N ILE A 168 5.25 -9.18 -0.16
CA ILE A 168 6.63 -9.62 -0.49
C ILE A 168 7.54 -9.74 0.72
N TYR A 169 7.15 -9.13 1.86
CA TYR A 169 7.92 -9.20 3.09
C TYR A 169 7.81 -10.55 3.82
N LEU A 170 6.86 -11.41 3.46
CA LEU A 170 6.69 -12.71 4.10
C LEU A 170 7.99 -13.54 4.16
N PRO A 171 8.69 -13.83 3.04
CA PRO A 171 9.92 -14.62 3.09
C PRO A 171 11.01 -13.96 3.95
N TRP A 172 11.10 -12.62 3.95
CA TRP A 172 12.06 -11.87 4.76
C TRP A 172 11.79 -12.00 6.25
N VAL A 173 10.53 -11.86 6.67
CA VAL A 173 10.10 -12.03 8.07
C VAL A 173 10.49 -13.41 8.57
N LEU A 174 10.14 -14.46 7.82
CA LEU A 174 10.41 -15.85 8.22
C LEU A 174 11.92 -16.15 8.21
N TYR A 175 12.66 -15.69 7.21
CA TYR A 175 14.09 -15.85 7.12
C TYR A 175 14.82 -15.20 8.30
N PHE A 176 14.51 -13.94 8.61
CA PHE A 176 15.12 -13.22 9.70
C PHE A 176 14.73 -13.81 11.06
N PHE A 177 13.48 -14.19 11.24
CA PHE A 177 13.01 -14.82 12.47
C PHE A 177 13.73 -16.14 12.75
N GLU A 178 13.85 -17.03 11.75
CA GLU A 178 14.56 -18.30 11.88
C GLU A 178 16.05 -18.10 12.17
N ARG A 179 16.68 -17.11 11.56
CA ARG A 179 18.07 -16.73 11.88
C ARG A 179 18.21 -16.19 13.30
N GLY A 180 17.25 -15.40 13.74
CA GLY A 180 17.20 -14.87 15.09
C GLY A 180 17.12 -15.98 16.14
N LEU A 181 16.24 -16.94 15.92
CA LEU A 181 16.11 -18.11 16.79
C LEU A 181 17.37 -18.99 16.84
N ALA A 182 18.18 -18.99 15.81
CA ALA A 182 19.46 -19.72 15.82
C ALA A 182 20.57 -19.02 16.63
N ALA A 183 20.40 -17.78 17.05
CA ALA A 183 21.34 -17.06 17.88
C ALA A 183 21.31 -17.53 19.33
N LYS A 184 22.41 -17.38 20.07
CA LYS A 184 22.52 -17.74 21.50
C LYS A 184 21.42 -17.04 22.33
N ASN A 185 21.24 -15.74 22.10
CA ASN A 185 20.20 -14.91 22.71
C ASN A 185 19.19 -14.43 21.64
N ALA A 186 18.12 -15.21 21.41
CA ALA A 186 17.17 -14.97 20.33
C ALA A 186 16.52 -13.58 20.40
N TRP A 187 16.13 -13.11 21.57
CA TRP A 187 15.46 -11.81 21.76
C TRP A 187 16.39 -10.60 21.56
N ARG A 188 17.71 -10.77 21.78
CA ARG A 188 18.74 -9.74 21.52
C ARG A 188 19.34 -9.82 20.12
N SER A 189 18.96 -10.82 19.34
CA SER A 189 19.50 -11.01 18.00
C SER A 189 19.07 -9.90 17.06
N SER A 190 20.02 -9.24 16.40
CA SER A 190 19.71 -8.27 15.34
C SER A 190 18.85 -8.87 14.21
N TRP A 191 18.93 -10.17 14.00
CA TRP A 191 18.08 -10.88 13.04
C TRP A 191 16.61 -10.88 13.47
N THR A 192 16.32 -11.06 14.76
CA THR A 192 14.97 -10.97 15.32
C THR A 192 14.44 -9.54 15.17
N GLY A 193 15.30 -8.53 15.44
CA GLY A 193 14.95 -7.13 15.19
C GLY A 193 14.64 -6.84 13.72
N LEU A 194 15.43 -7.39 12.78
CA LEU A 194 15.16 -7.28 11.33
C LEU A 194 13.85 -7.96 10.90
N ALA A 195 13.46 -9.06 11.56
CA ALA A 195 12.14 -9.67 11.33
C ALA A 195 11.02 -8.71 11.71
N GLY A 196 11.15 -8.00 12.85
CA GLY A 196 10.20 -6.96 13.27
C GLY A 196 10.15 -5.78 12.30
N LEU A 197 11.31 -5.32 11.83
CA LEU A 197 11.38 -4.26 10.82
C LEU A 197 10.72 -4.70 9.49
N ALA A 198 10.99 -5.91 9.01
CA ALA A 198 10.38 -6.43 7.79
C ALA A 198 8.85 -6.54 7.92
N LEU A 199 8.37 -6.95 9.10
CA LEU A 199 6.94 -6.98 9.41
C LEU A 199 6.34 -5.55 9.44
N ALA A 200 7.04 -4.57 10.02
CA ALA A 200 6.64 -3.17 10.00
C ALA A 200 6.53 -2.62 8.57
N LEU A 201 7.53 -2.90 7.73
CA LEU A 201 7.52 -2.48 6.32
C LEU A 201 6.33 -3.07 5.55
N SER A 202 5.87 -4.28 5.92
CA SER A 202 4.67 -4.88 5.35
C SER A 202 3.39 -4.06 5.61
N LEU A 203 3.27 -3.40 6.76
CA LEU A 203 2.16 -2.48 7.06
C LEU A 203 2.33 -1.12 6.39
N LEU A 204 3.53 -0.54 6.52
CA LEU A 204 3.85 0.77 5.98
C LEU A 204 3.73 0.83 4.45
N ALA A 205 3.81 -0.31 3.77
CA ALA A 205 3.58 -0.45 2.33
C ALA A 205 2.16 -0.01 1.89
N GLY A 206 1.24 0.20 2.82
CA GLY A 206 -0.03 0.86 2.57
C GLY A 206 -1.26 -0.03 2.65
N HIS A 207 -1.18 -1.24 3.21
CA HIS A 207 -2.37 -2.06 3.43
C HIS A 207 -2.24 -2.97 4.66
N PRO A 208 -3.22 -2.99 5.59
CA PRO A 208 -3.12 -3.80 6.82
C PRO A 208 -3.25 -5.31 6.59
N GLN A 209 -3.90 -5.75 5.52
CA GLN A 209 -4.18 -7.17 5.29
C GLN A 209 -2.91 -8.02 5.11
N PRO A 210 -1.90 -7.63 4.30
CA PRO A 210 -0.63 -8.35 4.24
C PRO A 210 0.08 -8.45 5.59
N PHE A 211 0.05 -7.39 6.39
CA PHE A 211 0.64 -7.40 7.74
C PHE A 211 -0.04 -8.44 8.64
N ILE A 212 -1.38 -8.52 8.63
CA ILE A 212 -2.16 -9.49 9.38
C ILE A 212 -1.81 -10.92 8.93
N HIS A 213 -1.80 -11.17 7.62
CA HIS A 213 -1.49 -12.48 7.07
C HIS A 213 -0.04 -12.91 7.32
N ASN A 214 0.93 -11.98 7.18
CA ASN A 214 2.34 -12.24 7.48
C ASN A 214 2.55 -12.53 8.96
N SER A 215 1.83 -11.83 9.86
CA SER A 215 1.85 -12.09 11.30
C SER A 215 1.27 -13.46 11.63
N LEU A 216 0.16 -13.84 11.00
CA LEU A 216 -0.46 -15.17 11.15
C LEU A 216 0.51 -16.27 10.72
N MET A 217 1.13 -16.12 9.55
CA MET A 217 2.11 -17.08 9.04
C MET A 217 3.37 -17.16 9.92
N LEU A 218 3.83 -16.04 10.46
CA LEU A 218 4.91 -16.00 11.45
C LEU A 218 4.53 -16.80 12.71
N GLY A 219 3.29 -16.67 13.20
CA GLY A 219 2.77 -17.44 14.33
C GLY A 219 2.79 -18.94 14.05
N PHE A 220 2.25 -19.39 12.92
CA PHE A 220 2.31 -20.80 12.51
C PHE A 220 3.74 -21.30 12.37
N PHE A 221 4.61 -20.51 11.78
CA PHE A 221 6.01 -20.86 11.60
C PHE A 221 6.77 -20.93 12.94
N ALA A 222 6.47 -20.05 13.89
CA ALA A 222 7.05 -20.09 15.22
C ALA A 222 6.64 -21.36 15.97
N VAL A 223 5.36 -21.75 15.89
CA VAL A 223 4.87 -23.02 16.44
C VAL A 223 5.56 -24.21 15.78
N PHE A 224 5.68 -24.22 14.47
CA PHE A 224 6.41 -25.26 13.74
C PHE A 224 7.87 -25.38 14.21
N LEU A 225 8.59 -24.26 14.33
CA LEU A 225 9.99 -24.25 14.79
C LEU A 225 10.15 -24.69 16.25
N LEU A 226 9.13 -24.48 17.10
CA LEU A 226 9.13 -24.95 18.48
C LEU A 226 9.23 -26.48 18.56
N PHE A 227 8.59 -27.19 17.62
CA PHE A 227 8.62 -28.65 17.54
C PHE A 227 9.83 -29.16 16.71
N GLU A 228 10.13 -28.53 15.57
CA GLU A 228 11.19 -28.98 14.67
C GLU A 228 12.58 -28.80 15.25
N LYS A 229 12.84 -27.66 15.90
CA LYS A 229 14.18 -27.26 16.36
C LYS A 229 14.33 -27.36 17.87
N ARG A 230 13.68 -28.33 18.48
CA ARG A 230 13.88 -28.61 19.90
C ARG A 230 15.36 -28.95 20.12
N THR A 231 16.09 -28.07 20.80
CA THR A 231 17.51 -28.30 21.13
C THR A 231 17.59 -29.47 22.09
N PRO A 232 18.30 -30.57 21.76
CA PRO A 232 18.49 -31.67 22.69
C PRO A 232 19.09 -31.17 24.01
N GLY A 233 18.54 -31.61 25.14
CA GLY A 233 19.00 -31.20 26.47
C GLY A 233 18.39 -29.91 27.03
N LEU A 234 17.66 -29.11 26.24
CA LEU A 234 16.89 -27.97 26.75
C LEU A 234 15.48 -28.40 27.19
N SER A 235 15.04 -27.89 28.36
CA SER A 235 13.66 -28.09 28.81
C SER A 235 12.66 -27.45 27.83
N TRP A 236 11.47 -27.99 27.73
CA TRP A 236 10.37 -27.43 26.92
C TRP A 236 10.07 -25.98 27.26
N THR A 237 10.08 -25.65 28.54
CA THR A 237 9.83 -24.30 29.05
C THR A 237 10.87 -23.29 28.54
N ILE A 238 12.14 -23.64 28.56
CA ILE A 238 13.23 -22.78 28.06
C ILE A 238 13.06 -22.54 26.55
N ASN A 239 12.71 -23.58 25.78
CA ASN A 239 12.52 -23.45 24.33
C ASN A 239 11.28 -22.58 24.02
N LEU A 240 10.19 -22.74 24.77
CA LEU A 240 9.00 -21.90 24.67
C LEU A 240 9.33 -20.42 24.98
N TRP A 241 10.03 -20.15 26.09
CA TRP A 241 10.45 -18.80 26.43
C TRP A 241 11.34 -18.15 25.36
N ARG A 242 12.19 -18.93 24.74
CA ARG A 242 13.06 -18.48 23.66
C ARG A 242 12.26 -18.04 22.41
N VAL A 243 11.26 -18.81 22.00
CA VAL A 243 10.37 -18.48 20.90
C VAL A 243 9.48 -17.30 21.26
N ALA A 244 8.86 -17.31 22.46
CA ALA A 244 7.97 -16.25 22.93
C ALA A 244 8.70 -14.89 23.04
N SER A 245 9.91 -14.88 23.60
CA SER A 245 10.71 -13.65 23.71
C SER A 245 11.15 -13.10 22.35
N ALA A 246 11.45 -13.98 21.38
CA ALA A 246 11.75 -13.56 20.02
C ALA A 246 10.49 -12.96 19.34
N LEU A 247 9.30 -13.58 19.48
CA LEU A 247 8.05 -13.03 18.97
C LEU A 247 7.72 -11.68 19.60
N LEU A 248 7.91 -11.53 20.92
CA LEU A 248 7.72 -10.27 21.60
C LEU A 248 8.66 -9.18 21.05
N THR A 249 9.93 -9.52 20.80
CA THR A 249 10.88 -8.58 20.18
C THR A 249 10.42 -8.16 18.78
N VAL A 250 9.96 -9.11 17.95
CA VAL A 250 9.40 -8.80 16.62
C VAL A 250 8.21 -7.86 16.77
N ALA A 251 7.29 -8.13 17.69
CA ALA A 251 6.11 -7.31 17.91
C ALA A 251 6.47 -5.89 18.38
N VAL A 252 7.39 -5.75 19.34
CA VAL A 252 7.84 -4.43 19.84
C VAL A 252 8.50 -3.62 18.74
N ILE A 253 9.43 -4.20 17.99
CA ILE A 253 10.08 -3.49 16.88
C ILE A 253 9.07 -3.13 15.79
N ALA A 254 8.20 -4.06 15.42
CA ALA A 254 7.14 -3.77 14.45
C ALA A 254 6.25 -2.63 14.93
N PHE A 255 5.81 -2.63 16.19
CA PHE A 255 4.99 -1.57 16.77
C PHE A 255 5.69 -0.22 16.73
N LEU A 256 6.96 -0.14 17.15
CA LEU A 256 7.71 1.13 17.15
C LEU A 256 7.78 1.77 15.76
N PHE A 257 8.03 0.98 14.73
CA PHE A 257 8.09 1.51 13.35
C PHE A 257 6.71 1.76 12.73
N THR A 258 5.66 1.10 13.20
CA THR A 258 4.31 1.28 12.64
C THR A 258 3.45 2.26 13.43
N TYR A 259 3.85 2.68 14.63
CA TYR A 259 3.05 3.53 15.52
C TYR A 259 2.51 4.79 14.81
N ILE A 260 3.35 5.47 14.04
CA ILE A 260 2.96 6.70 13.32
C ILE A 260 1.79 6.44 12.34
N GLN A 261 1.83 5.31 11.63
CA GLN A 261 0.75 4.90 10.72
C GLN A 261 -0.49 4.43 11.49
N LEU A 262 -0.30 3.62 12.53
CA LEU A 262 -1.40 3.12 13.36
C LEU A 262 -2.18 4.26 14.02
N ALA A 263 -1.48 5.24 14.59
CA ALA A 263 -2.10 6.38 15.28
C ALA A 263 -2.84 7.29 14.30
N SER A 264 -2.22 7.63 13.15
CA SER A 264 -2.86 8.47 12.14
C SER A 264 -4.09 7.79 11.53
N SER A 265 -4.00 6.50 11.21
CA SER A 265 -5.12 5.75 10.64
C SER A 265 -6.23 5.50 11.66
N HIS A 266 -5.91 5.25 12.91
CA HIS A 266 -6.92 5.13 13.97
C HIS A 266 -7.73 6.43 14.10
N GLU A 267 -7.07 7.58 14.16
CA GLU A 267 -7.72 8.88 14.24
C GLU A 267 -8.63 9.15 13.03
N TYR A 268 -8.15 8.81 11.83
CA TYR A 268 -8.89 9.00 10.58
C TYR A 268 -10.11 8.08 10.50
N PHE A 269 -9.92 6.78 10.66
CA PHE A 269 -11.00 5.80 10.53
C PHE A 269 -12.06 5.92 11.63
N ALA A 270 -11.71 6.48 12.80
CA ALA A 270 -12.70 6.83 13.80
C ALA A 270 -13.70 7.91 13.33
N ARG A 271 -13.33 8.69 12.30
CA ARG A 271 -14.10 9.80 11.71
C ARG A 271 -14.46 9.59 10.25
N ALA A 272 -14.31 8.37 9.74
CA ALA A 272 -14.54 8.06 8.34
C ALA A 272 -15.61 6.98 8.14
N TYR A 273 -16.34 7.08 7.04
CA TYR A 273 -17.04 5.98 6.43
C TYR A 273 -16.12 5.20 5.51
N ARG A 274 -16.38 3.89 5.33
CA ARG A 274 -15.72 3.06 4.32
C ARG A 274 -16.73 2.28 3.49
N TRP A 275 -16.38 2.03 2.24
CA TRP A 275 -17.16 1.16 1.33
C TRP A 275 -16.66 -0.27 1.45
N ILE A 276 -17.54 -1.16 1.85
CA ILE A 276 -17.26 -2.60 2.05
C ILE A 276 -18.02 -3.51 1.09
N GLY A 277 -18.66 -2.95 0.06
CA GLY A 277 -19.48 -3.69 -0.92
C GLY A 277 -20.99 -3.65 -0.62
N LEU A 278 -21.42 -2.86 0.35
CA LEU A 278 -22.82 -2.48 0.55
C LEU A 278 -23.15 -1.25 -0.31
N SER A 279 -24.43 -1.00 -0.55
CA SER A 279 -24.93 0.20 -1.25
C SER A 279 -24.57 1.48 -0.50
N ASN A 280 -24.63 1.45 0.83
CA ASN A 280 -24.24 2.56 1.70
C ASN A 280 -22.92 2.24 2.40
N PRO A 281 -22.04 3.26 2.59
CA PRO A 281 -20.83 3.09 3.37
C PRO A 281 -21.14 2.90 4.86
N VAL A 282 -20.20 2.30 5.59
CA VAL A 282 -20.32 2.03 7.01
C VAL A 282 -19.22 2.74 7.82
N LYS A 283 -19.46 3.01 9.10
CA LYS A 283 -18.45 3.60 9.98
C LYS A 283 -17.23 2.68 10.05
N ALA A 284 -16.06 3.20 9.72
CA ALA A 284 -14.88 2.40 9.39
C ALA A 284 -14.36 1.52 10.54
N LEU A 285 -14.30 2.04 11.78
CA LEU A 285 -13.81 1.26 12.94
C LEU A 285 -14.90 0.50 13.70
N GLN A 286 -16.16 0.84 13.51
CA GLN A 286 -17.26 0.31 14.33
C GLN A 286 -17.94 -0.89 13.69
N THR A 287 -17.66 -1.19 12.42
CA THR A 287 -18.40 -2.20 11.68
C THR A 287 -17.49 -3.35 11.29
N VAL A 288 -17.77 -4.53 11.83
CA VAL A 288 -17.25 -5.80 11.31
C VAL A 288 -17.86 -6.03 9.92
N VAL A 289 -17.07 -6.56 8.98
CA VAL A 289 -17.59 -6.90 7.65
C VAL A 289 -18.70 -7.94 7.79
N PRO A 290 -19.94 -7.70 7.32
CA PRO A 290 -21.00 -8.69 7.37
C PRO A 290 -20.60 -10.00 6.69
N LEU A 291 -21.03 -11.14 7.23
CA LEU A 291 -20.66 -12.47 6.71
C LEU A 291 -21.01 -12.62 5.22
N GLU A 292 -22.14 -12.05 4.80
CA GLU A 292 -22.56 -12.01 3.40
C GLU A 292 -21.54 -11.32 2.50
N ILE A 293 -20.98 -10.19 2.94
CA ILE A 293 -19.99 -9.43 2.19
C ILE A 293 -18.62 -10.14 2.24
N TYR A 294 -18.26 -10.69 3.41
CA TYR A 294 -17.04 -11.50 3.57
C TYR A 294 -17.02 -12.67 2.58
N ASN A 295 -18.17 -13.28 2.33
CA ASN A 295 -18.30 -14.44 1.44
C ASN A 295 -18.44 -14.10 -0.06
N ARG A 296 -18.48 -12.82 -0.47
CA ARG A 296 -18.69 -12.47 -1.89
C ARG A 296 -17.49 -12.78 -2.77
N ASN A 297 -16.27 -12.57 -2.27
CA ASN A 297 -15.02 -12.75 -3.02
C ASN A 297 -14.21 -13.90 -2.42
N ASN A 298 -14.75 -15.11 -2.47
CA ASN A 298 -14.11 -16.34 -2.05
C ASN A 298 -13.93 -17.30 -3.24
N LEU A 299 -13.12 -18.34 -3.04
CA LEU A 299 -13.06 -19.44 -4.00
C LEU A 299 -14.37 -20.23 -3.96
N SER A 300 -14.82 -20.66 -5.11
CA SER A 300 -15.82 -21.73 -5.23
C SER A 300 -15.13 -23.10 -5.27
N ILE A 301 -15.87 -24.18 -5.00
CA ILE A 301 -15.32 -25.54 -5.11
C ILE A 301 -14.83 -25.82 -6.55
N PRO A 302 -15.56 -25.43 -7.62
CA PRO A 302 -15.05 -25.52 -9.00
C PRO A 302 -13.72 -24.78 -9.23
N ASP A 303 -13.44 -23.66 -8.51
CA ASP A 303 -12.18 -22.94 -8.67
C ASP A 303 -10.94 -23.73 -8.22
N LEU A 304 -11.11 -24.80 -7.44
CA LEU A 304 -10.01 -25.71 -7.10
C LEU A 304 -9.37 -26.33 -8.33
N VAL A 305 -10.15 -26.50 -9.41
CA VAL A 305 -9.67 -26.96 -10.72
C VAL A 305 -8.68 -25.96 -11.36
N SER A 306 -8.72 -24.70 -10.95
CA SER A 306 -7.80 -23.67 -11.44
C SER A 306 -6.32 -23.98 -11.19
N ILE A 307 -5.99 -24.91 -10.30
CA ILE A 307 -4.61 -25.35 -10.06
C ILE A 307 -3.89 -25.84 -11.33
N TYR A 308 -4.64 -26.37 -12.31
CA TYR A 308 -4.09 -26.83 -13.59
C TYR A 308 -4.72 -26.16 -14.81
N THR A 309 -5.91 -25.57 -14.73
CA THR A 309 -6.54 -24.92 -15.89
C THR A 309 -6.18 -23.44 -16.03
N GLY A 310 -5.75 -22.81 -14.97
CA GLY A 310 -5.52 -21.36 -14.93
C GLY A 310 -6.78 -20.49 -14.88
N HIS A 311 -7.96 -21.09 -15.04
CA HIS A 311 -9.24 -20.38 -15.01
C HIS A 311 -9.86 -20.43 -13.61
N SER A 312 -10.25 -19.26 -13.10
CA SER A 312 -10.98 -19.13 -11.85
C SER A 312 -12.09 -18.09 -12.02
N SER A 313 -13.23 -18.34 -11.41
CA SER A 313 -14.36 -17.39 -11.32
C SER A 313 -14.16 -16.38 -10.18
N ALA A 314 -13.22 -16.63 -9.27
CA ALA A 314 -12.99 -15.78 -8.14
C ALA A 314 -12.45 -14.41 -8.57
N ALA A 315 -13.06 -13.36 -8.04
CA ALA A 315 -12.57 -11.99 -8.22
C ALA A 315 -11.20 -11.79 -7.54
N GLU A 316 -10.59 -10.66 -7.80
CA GLU A 316 -9.39 -10.22 -7.09
C GLU A 316 -8.17 -11.16 -7.18
N GLY A 317 -8.07 -11.93 -8.28
CA GLY A 317 -6.94 -12.82 -8.51
C GLY A 317 -6.97 -14.11 -7.69
N GLY A 318 -8.14 -14.59 -7.34
CA GLY A 318 -8.36 -15.85 -6.64
C GLY A 318 -8.07 -17.08 -7.50
N THR A 319 -6.83 -17.27 -7.92
CA THR A 319 -6.39 -18.44 -8.70
C THR A 319 -5.41 -19.29 -7.90
N LEU A 320 -5.49 -20.62 -8.10
CA LEU A 320 -4.52 -21.57 -7.58
C LEU A 320 -3.44 -21.94 -8.62
N TYR A 321 -3.55 -21.43 -9.83
CA TYR A 321 -2.62 -21.76 -10.91
C TYR A 321 -1.24 -21.13 -10.70
N LEU A 322 -0.23 -21.97 -10.64
CA LEU A 322 1.17 -21.57 -10.50
C LEU A 322 2.07 -22.24 -11.55
N THR A 323 1.52 -22.57 -12.72
CA THR A 323 2.05 -23.32 -13.85
C THR A 323 2.11 -24.85 -13.66
N ILE A 324 2.02 -25.57 -14.77
CA ILE A 324 2.15 -27.05 -14.77
C ILE A 324 3.56 -27.46 -14.38
N THR A 325 4.58 -26.76 -14.88
CA THR A 325 6.00 -27.02 -14.52
C THR A 325 6.20 -26.92 -13.00
N ALA A 326 5.66 -25.89 -12.36
CA ALA A 326 5.79 -25.74 -10.91
C ALA A 326 4.96 -26.79 -10.15
N LEU A 327 3.78 -27.20 -10.68
CA LEU A 327 2.95 -28.25 -10.10
C LEU A 327 3.67 -29.60 -10.12
N VAL A 328 4.25 -29.98 -11.24
CA VAL A 328 5.05 -31.21 -11.36
C VAL A 328 6.22 -31.18 -10.37
N CYS A 329 6.96 -30.09 -10.31
CA CYS A 329 8.03 -29.94 -9.31
C CYS A 329 7.50 -30.06 -7.87
N ALA A 330 6.34 -29.45 -7.54
CA ALA A 330 5.76 -29.53 -6.19
C ALA A 330 5.34 -30.96 -5.83
N CYS A 331 4.81 -31.75 -6.78
CA CYS A 331 4.51 -33.16 -6.59
C CYS A 331 5.77 -33.96 -6.22
N PHE A 332 6.90 -33.75 -6.92
CA PHE A 332 8.19 -34.31 -6.50
C PHE A 332 8.61 -33.84 -5.09
N GLY A 333 8.32 -32.60 -4.75
CA GLY A 333 8.60 -32.01 -3.43
C GLY A 333 7.88 -32.71 -2.28
N LEU A 334 6.71 -33.26 -2.53
CA LEU A 334 5.98 -34.09 -1.54
C LEU A 334 6.74 -35.40 -1.21
N GLY A 335 7.55 -35.91 -2.14
CA GLY A 335 8.43 -37.08 -1.92
C GLY A 335 9.68 -36.76 -1.10
N VAL A 336 10.04 -35.49 -0.89
CA VAL A 336 11.22 -35.12 -0.10
C VAL A 336 10.93 -35.39 1.38
N PRO A 337 11.74 -36.21 2.07
CA PRO A 337 11.51 -36.52 3.47
C PRO A 337 11.74 -35.29 4.35
N GLY A 338 10.98 -35.19 5.47
CA GLY A 338 11.09 -34.13 6.44
C GLY A 338 9.76 -33.57 6.92
N THR A 339 9.80 -32.81 8.01
CA THR A 339 8.62 -32.21 8.66
C THR A 339 8.05 -31.06 7.86
N TRP A 340 8.88 -30.39 7.03
CA TRP A 340 8.51 -29.20 6.27
C TRP A 340 7.34 -29.45 5.30
N ARG A 341 7.31 -30.61 4.62
CA ARG A 341 6.21 -30.94 3.70
C ARG A 341 4.86 -30.97 4.42
N TRP A 342 4.82 -31.52 5.63
CA TRP A 342 3.59 -31.59 6.42
C TRP A 342 3.15 -30.21 6.90
N PHE A 343 4.09 -29.37 7.32
CA PHE A 343 3.80 -27.97 7.60
C PHE A 343 3.20 -27.27 6.39
N ALA A 344 3.85 -27.35 5.22
CA ALA A 344 3.36 -26.73 3.98
C ALA A 344 1.96 -27.22 3.59
N LEU A 345 1.69 -28.53 3.70
CA LEU A 345 0.37 -29.11 3.41
C LEU A 345 -0.68 -28.66 4.42
N THR A 346 -0.38 -28.66 5.71
CA THR A 346 -1.32 -28.23 6.76
C THR A 346 -1.69 -26.76 6.58
N ILE A 347 -0.70 -25.90 6.34
CA ILE A 347 -0.94 -24.48 6.11
C ILE A 347 -1.72 -24.27 4.80
N THR A 348 -1.38 -24.97 3.73
CA THR A 348 -2.13 -24.93 2.46
C THR A 348 -3.59 -25.33 2.69
N GLY A 349 -3.86 -26.40 3.42
CA GLY A 349 -5.22 -26.83 3.76
C GLY A 349 -5.99 -25.75 4.54
N PHE A 350 -5.37 -25.17 5.56
CA PHE A 350 -5.96 -24.07 6.32
C PHE A 350 -6.27 -22.84 5.42
N ILE A 351 -5.33 -22.44 4.58
CA ILE A 351 -5.49 -21.30 3.67
C ILE A 351 -6.63 -21.54 2.67
N LEU A 352 -6.72 -22.74 2.10
CA LEU A 352 -7.80 -23.10 1.19
C LEU A 352 -9.16 -23.06 1.89
N LEU A 353 -9.26 -23.58 3.12
CA LEU A 353 -10.48 -23.47 3.92
C LEU A 353 -10.90 -22.02 4.17
N VAL A 354 -9.95 -21.13 4.47
CA VAL A 354 -10.22 -19.69 4.62
C VAL A 354 -10.64 -19.06 3.29
N ALA A 355 -9.99 -19.40 2.18
CA ALA A 355 -10.28 -18.86 0.85
C ALA A 355 -11.63 -19.36 0.29
N LEU A 356 -12.03 -20.58 0.61
CA LEU A 356 -13.35 -21.15 0.27
C LEU A 356 -14.49 -20.59 1.16
N ALA A 357 -14.18 -20.05 2.31
CA ALA A 357 -15.04 -19.34 3.26
C ALA A 357 -16.51 -19.83 3.25
N GLY A 358 -17.43 -19.06 2.65
CA GLY A 358 -18.86 -19.37 2.62
C GLY A 358 -19.24 -20.68 1.92
N ASN A 359 -18.35 -21.28 1.13
CA ASN A 359 -18.58 -22.57 0.46
C ASN A 359 -18.18 -23.78 1.33
N THR A 360 -17.62 -23.55 2.52
CA THR A 360 -17.17 -24.61 3.44
C THR A 360 -17.74 -24.44 4.85
N THR A 361 -19.07 -24.44 4.97
CA THR A 361 -19.72 -24.47 6.29
C THR A 361 -19.50 -25.83 6.96
N PRO A 362 -18.99 -25.89 8.21
CA PRO A 362 -18.84 -24.84 9.22
C PRO A 362 -17.49 -24.08 9.17
N PHE A 363 -16.54 -24.44 8.31
CA PHE A 363 -15.18 -23.89 8.32
C PHE A 363 -15.15 -22.41 7.95
N GLY A 364 -15.94 -21.97 6.97
CA GLY A 364 -16.06 -20.56 6.61
C GLY A 364 -16.57 -19.72 7.79
N TRP A 365 -17.53 -20.24 8.53
CA TRP A 365 -18.03 -19.61 9.75
C TRP A 365 -16.96 -19.53 10.85
N LEU A 366 -16.18 -20.60 11.04
CA LEU A 366 -15.07 -20.59 11.99
C LEU A 366 -13.98 -19.60 11.61
N ALA A 367 -13.57 -19.56 10.34
CA ALA A 367 -12.60 -18.58 9.83
C ALA A 367 -13.07 -17.13 10.04
N TYR A 368 -14.34 -16.86 9.78
CA TYR A 368 -14.97 -15.56 10.06
C TYR A 368 -14.97 -15.19 11.55
N ARG A 369 -15.00 -16.17 12.47
CA ARG A 369 -14.94 -15.92 13.93
C ARG A 369 -13.53 -15.60 14.44
N LEU A 370 -12.49 -15.87 13.64
CA LEU A 370 -11.13 -15.53 14.06
C LEU A 370 -10.94 -14.01 14.08
N PRO A 371 -10.43 -13.46 15.19
CA PRO A 371 -10.17 -12.04 15.30
C PRO A 371 -9.29 -11.54 14.13
N LEU A 372 -9.54 -10.32 13.66
CA LEU A 372 -8.88 -9.65 12.53
C LEU A 372 -9.25 -10.21 11.15
N LEU A 373 -9.55 -11.50 10.98
CA LEU A 373 -10.00 -12.03 9.69
C LEU A 373 -11.39 -11.52 9.30
N ASN A 374 -12.28 -11.29 10.27
CA ASN A 374 -13.61 -10.71 10.05
C ASN A 374 -13.63 -9.19 9.83
N MET A 375 -12.49 -8.52 9.96
CA MET A 375 -12.36 -7.08 9.67
C MET A 375 -11.93 -6.82 8.23
N VAL A 376 -11.45 -7.83 7.53
CA VAL A 376 -11.05 -7.74 6.12
C VAL A 376 -12.08 -8.42 5.24
N ARG A 377 -12.40 -7.81 4.11
CA ARG A 377 -13.17 -8.45 3.04
C ARG A 377 -12.23 -9.22 2.13
N GLU A 378 -12.78 -10.10 1.31
CA GLU A 378 -12.04 -10.81 0.27
C GLU A 378 -11.01 -11.82 0.82
N PRO A 379 -11.51 -12.95 1.35
CA PRO A 379 -10.68 -14.00 1.91
C PRO A 379 -9.70 -14.62 0.91
N VAL A 380 -9.97 -14.56 -0.40
CA VAL A 380 -9.04 -15.03 -1.45
C VAL A 380 -7.67 -14.33 -1.43
N ARG A 381 -7.58 -13.15 -0.84
CA ARG A 381 -6.30 -12.43 -0.72
C ARG A 381 -5.27 -13.17 0.13
N ILE A 382 -5.66 -14.15 0.93
CA ILE A 382 -4.74 -15.01 1.71
C ILE A 382 -3.96 -16.00 0.83
N LEU A 383 -4.38 -16.24 -0.42
CA LEU A 383 -3.80 -17.28 -1.30
C LEU A 383 -2.31 -17.11 -1.60
N TYR A 384 -1.72 -15.94 -1.41
CA TYR A 384 -0.27 -15.80 -1.54
C TYR A 384 0.51 -16.62 -0.48
N LEU A 385 -0.10 -16.94 0.67
CA LEU A 385 0.47 -17.87 1.64
C LEU A 385 0.46 -19.32 1.11
N TYR A 386 -0.60 -19.71 0.39
CA TYR A 386 -0.61 -20.96 -0.39
C TYR A 386 0.54 -20.97 -1.41
N GLN A 387 0.66 -19.89 -2.21
CA GLN A 387 1.73 -19.75 -3.20
C GLN A 387 3.13 -19.85 -2.57
N PHE A 388 3.32 -19.28 -1.37
CA PHE A 388 4.57 -19.43 -0.62
C PHE A 388 4.85 -20.89 -0.27
N CYS A 389 3.89 -21.62 0.29
CA CYS A 389 4.03 -23.03 0.62
C CYS A 389 4.30 -23.88 -0.62
N PHE A 390 3.55 -23.64 -1.68
CA PHE A 390 3.71 -24.33 -2.97
C PHE A 390 5.09 -24.09 -3.58
N ALA A 391 5.59 -22.86 -3.58
CA ALA A 391 6.92 -22.51 -4.07
C ALA A 391 8.04 -23.22 -3.31
N THR A 392 7.86 -23.45 -1.99
CA THR A 392 8.83 -24.23 -1.20
C THR A 392 8.84 -25.70 -1.60
N LEU A 393 7.68 -26.29 -1.84
CA LEU A 393 7.58 -27.68 -2.34
C LEU A 393 8.16 -27.80 -3.74
N ALA A 394 7.84 -26.87 -4.65
CA ALA A 394 8.35 -26.87 -6.01
C ALA A 394 9.89 -26.76 -6.05
N ALA A 395 10.47 -25.88 -5.23
CA ALA A 395 11.92 -25.75 -5.11
C ALA A 395 12.59 -27.05 -4.56
N SER A 396 11.96 -27.67 -3.56
CA SER A 396 12.46 -28.91 -2.97
C SER A 396 12.40 -30.08 -3.96
N GLY A 397 11.31 -30.17 -4.73
CA GLY A 397 11.15 -31.19 -5.74
C GLY A 397 12.12 -31.03 -6.91
N LEU A 398 12.33 -29.79 -7.39
CA LEU A 398 13.36 -29.54 -8.39
C LEU A 398 14.76 -29.92 -7.86
N GLN A 399 15.04 -29.63 -6.60
CA GLN A 399 16.30 -30.07 -5.97
C GLN A 399 16.44 -31.62 -5.99
N MET A 400 15.35 -32.31 -5.64
CA MET A 400 15.36 -33.78 -5.64
C MET A 400 15.65 -34.32 -7.07
N ALA A 401 14.97 -33.81 -8.08
CA ALA A 401 15.20 -34.18 -9.47
C ALA A 401 16.65 -33.91 -9.92
N LEU A 402 17.18 -32.70 -9.61
CA LEU A 402 18.55 -32.35 -9.97
C LEU A 402 19.61 -33.15 -9.20
N ASN A 403 19.33 -33.65 -7.99
CA ASN A 403 20.26 -34.49 -7.26
C ASN A 403 20.48 -35.85 -7.90
N GLY A 404 19.49 -36.36 -8.66
CA GLY A 404 19.62 -37.61 -9.45
C GLY A 404 20.56 -37.49 -10.64
N ILE A 405 21.01 -36.28 -11.01
CA ILE A 405 21.88 -36.06 -12.17
C ILE A 405 23.34 -35.97 -11.67
N PRO A 406 24.27 -36.87 -12.10
CA PRO A 406 25.64 -36.87 -11.61
C PRO A 406 26.45 -35.63 -12.01
N GLN A 407 26.33 -35.22 -13.27
CA GLN A 407 27.15 -34.16 -13.87
C GLN A 407 26.66 -32.74 -13.48
N ARG A 408 27.58 -31.87 -13.05
CA ARG A 408 27.26 -30.47 -12.71
C ARG A 408 26.70 -29.67 -13.88
N GLY A 409 27.27 -29.87 -15.09
CA GLY A 409 26.77 -29.23 -16.31
C GLY A 409 25.34 -29.65 -16.64
N GLY A 410 25.02 -30.95 -16.57
CA GLY A 410 23.67 -31.46 -16.78
C GLY A 410 22.64 -30.89 -15.81
N ARG A 411 23.01 -30.71 -14.52
CA ARG A 411 22.14 -30.05 -13.52
C ARG A 411 21.79 -28.63 -13.90
N PHE A 412 22.79 -27.88 -14.37
CA PHE A 412 22.59 -26.48 -14.77
C PHE A 412 21.73 -26.39 -16.04
N THR A 413 22.01 -27.23 -17.04
CA THR A 413 21.19 -27.29 -18.26
C THR A 413 19.72 -27.60 -17.99
N ILE A 414 19.44 -28.62 -17.15
CA ILE A 414 18.06 -28.96 -16.78
C ILE A 414 17.41 -27.84 -15.97
N PHE A 415 18.14 -27.20 -15.06
CA PHE A 415 17.63 -26.02 -14.36
C PHE A 415 17.23 -24.91 -15.34
N VAL A 416 18.07 -24.59 -16.34
CA VAL A 416 17.77 -23.58 -17.36
C VAL A 416 16.55 -23.98 -18.18
N ILE A 417 16.42 -25.24 -18.58
CA ILE A 417 15.24 -25.74 -19.30
C ILE A 417 13.97 -25.56 -18.45
N VAL A 418 13.99 -26.03 -17.20
CA VAL A 418 12.81 -25.98 -16.30
C VAL A 418 12.39 -24.53 -16.04
N ILE A 419 13.33 -23.62 -15.74
CA ILE A 419 12.97 -22.22 -15.48
C ILE A 419 12.49 -21.51 -16.74
N SER A 420 13.01 -21.89 -17.93
CA SER A 420 12.56 -21.33 -19.20
C SER A 420 11.15 -21.80 -19.56
N ILE A 421 10.82 -23.08 -19.39
CA ILE A 421 9.45 -23.60 -19.60
C ILE A 421 8.50 -22.91 -18.62
N PHE A 422 8.86 -22.87 -17.34
CA PHE A 422 8.07 -22.15 -16.33
C PHE A 422 7.83 -20.68 -16.71
N ALA A 423 8.86 -19.96 -17.16
CA ALA A 423 8.75 -18.57 -17.55
C ALA A 423 7.84 -18.39 -18.78
N CYS A 424 7.89 -19.31 -19.76
CA CYS A 424 6.99 -19.31 -20.92
C CYS A 424 5.54 -19.54 -20.50
N GLU A 425 5.27 -20.56 -19.67
CA GLU A 425 3.94 -20.84 -19.12
C GLU A 425 3.40 -19.65 -18.31
N ALA A 426 4.25 -19.08 -17.43
CA ALA A 426 3.90 -17.94 -16.62
C ALA A 426 3.58 -16.70 -17.46
N ARG A 427 4.29 -16.48 -18.56
CA ARG A 427 4.03 -15.39 -19.49
C ARG A 427 2.74 -15.55 -20.29
N GLN A 428 2.47 -16.76 -20.77
CA GLN A 428 1.24 -17.05 -21.51
C GLN A 428 0.00 -16.80 -20.66
N ASN A 429 0.00 -17.29 -19.41
CA ASN A 429 -1.13 -17.14 -18.49
C ASN A 429 -1.14 -15.78 -17.78
N GLY A 430 0.01 -15.13 -17.66
CA GLY A 430 0.14 -13.80 -17.03
C GLY A 430 -0.17 -12.63 -17.95
N SER A 431 -0.32 -12.87 -19.27
CA SER A 431 -0.52 -11.79 -20.25
C SER A 431 -1.84 -11.01 -20.08
N SER A 432 -2.81 -11.59 -19.39
CA SER A 432 -4.14 -11.01 -19.18
C SER A 432 -4.24 -10.07 -17.97
N TRP A 433 -3.31 -10.09 -17.03
CA TRP A 433 -3.43 -9.32 -15.78
C TRP A 433 -2.61 -8.03 -15.73
N TRP A 434 -1.65 -7.81 -16.63
CA TRP A 434 -1.03 -6.49 -16.78
C TRP A 434 -1.50 -5.81 -18.07
N ALA A 435 -1.76 -4.52 -18.00
CA ALA A 435 -2.42 -3.79 -19.06
C ALA A 435 -1.48 -3.47 -20.23
N SER A 436 -2.03 -3.32 -21.45
CA SER A 436 -1.35 -2.62 -22.52
C SER A 436 -1.22 -1.15 -22.17
N THR A 437 -0.06 -0.53 -22.41
CA THR A 437 0.15 0.92 -22.21
C THR A 437 -0.80 1.80 -23.01
N ASN A 438 -1.41 1.26 -24.07
CA ASN A 438 -2.39 1.96 -24.90
C ASN A 438 -3.84 1.85 -24.38
N SER A 439 -4.09 1.07 -23.32
CA SER A 439 -5.41 0.96 -22.72
C SER A 439 -5.81 2.30 -22.06
N PRO A 440 -7.03 2.80 -22.25
CA PRO A 440 -7.48 4.08 -21.72
C PRO A 440 -7.47 4.15 -20.18
N PHE A 441 -7.51 2.98 -19.52
CA PHE A 441 -7.52 2.89 -18.06
C PHE A 441 -6.12 2.82 -17.42
N THR A 442 -5.05 3.00 -18.20
CA THR A 442 -3.69 3.05 -17.64
C THR A 442 -3.31 4.45 -17.21
N ALA A 443 -2.37 4.57 -16.28
CA ALA A 443 -1.85 5.87 -15.86
C ALA A 443 -1.22 6.65 -17.03
N ASP A 444 -0.67 5.96 -18.03
CA ASP A 444 -0.12 6.54 -19.26
C ASP A 444 -1.16 7.30 -20.08
N GLN A 445 -2.41 6.85 -20.08
CA GLN A 445 -3.49 7.42 -20.88
C GLN A 445 -4.39 8.32 -20.03
N ALA A 446 -4.76 7.87 -18.84
CA ALA A 446 -5.73 8.55 -18.00
C ALA A 446 -5.29 9.97 -17.61
N TYR A 447 -3.99 10.16 -17.27
CA TYR A 447 -3.46 11.45 -16.82
C TYR A 447 -2.72 12.20 -17.92
N ARG A 448 -3.14 12.05 -19.18
CA ARG A 448 -2.69 12.92 -20.24
C ARG A 448 -3.25 14.33 -20.05
N LYS A 449 -2.41 15.31 -20.31
CA LYS A 449 -2.84 16.71 -20.30
C LYS A 449 -3.74 16.98 -21.49
N THR A 450 -5.04 17.11 -21.25
CA THR A 450 -6.06 17.41 -22.26
C THR A 450 -6.30 18.93 -22.37
N PRO A 451 -6.93 19.42 -23.47
CA PRO A 451 -7.34 20.82 -23.56
C PRO A 451 -8.23 21.27 -22.39
N LEU A 452 -9.14 20.38 -21.92
CA LEU A 452 -9.97 20.63 -20.74
C LEU A 452 -9.12 20.88 -19.48
N ILE A 453 -8.15 19.99 -19.21
CA ILE A 453 -7.25 20.13 -18.06
C ILE A 453 -6.43 21.44 -18.17
N THR A 454 -5.94 21.77 -19.37
CA THR A 454 -5.20 23.01 -19.59
C THR A 454 -6.06 24.24 -19.27
N PHE A 455 -7.31 24.26 -19.74
CA PHE A 455 -8.25 25.34 -19.44
C PHE A 455 -8.53 25.47 -17.93
N LEU A 456 -8.76 24.33 -17.24
CA LEU A 456 -9.01 24.34 -15.80
C LEU A 456 -7.78 24.80 -15.00
N GLU A 457 -6.57 24.42 -15.41
CA GLU A 457 -5.31 24.93 -14.83
C GLU A 457 -5.16 26.44 -14.99
N GLU A 458 -5.50 27.00 -16.16
CA GLU A 458 -5.47 28.44 -16.39
C GLU A 458 -6.46 29.17 -15.47
N ARG A 459 -7.65 28.64 -15.32
CA ARG A 459 -8.66 29.17 -14.36
C ARG A 459 -8.16 29.11 -12.91
N ASN A 460 -7.54 28.00 -12.52
CA ASN A 460 -6.98 27.88 -11.19
C ASN A 460 -5.78 28.80 -10.94
N ARG A 461 -5.01 29.17 -11.99
CA ARG A 461 -3.93 30.17 -11.86
C ARG A 461 -4.46 31.58 -11.58
N ALA A 462 -5.64 31.92 -12.11
CA ALA A 462 -6.27 33.21 -11.85
C ALA A 462 -6.72 33.32 -10.39
N ASP A 463 -7.32 32.24 -9.84
CA ASP A 463 -7.82 32.16 -8.47
C ASP A 463 -7.27 30.89 -7.77
N PRO A 464 -5.99 30.83 -7.37
CA PRO A 464 -5.33 29.61 -6.92
C PRO A 464 -6.01 28.92 -5.73
N GLY A 465 -6.58 27.73 -5.95
CA GLY A 465 -7.20 26.91 -4.92
C GLY A 465 -8.50 27.48 -4.34
N MET A 466 -9.09 28.50 -4.97
CA MET A 466 -10.33 29.15 -4.47
C MET A 466 -11.59 28.41 -4.85
N TYR A 467 -11.53 27.53 -5.85
CA TYR A 467 -12.69 26.79 -6.36
C TYR A 467 -12.32 25.36 -6.69
N ARG A 468 -13.33 24.47 -6.68
CA ARG A 468 -13.19 23.04 -6.97
C ARG A 468 -13.90 22.67 -8.26
N VAL A 469 -13.43 21.58 -8.87
CA VAL A 469 -13.99 20.98 -10.07
C VAL A 469 -14.80 19.73 -9.71
N LEU A 470 -16.01 19.60 -10.23
CA LEU A 470 -16.86 18.42 -10.12
C LEU A 470 -16.98 17.75 -11.49
N ALA A 471 -16.67 16.47 -11.60
CA ALA A 471 -16.94 15.65 -12.78
C ALA A 471 -18.18 14.78 -12.54
N ARG A 472 -19.09 14.71 -13.52
CA ARG A 472 -20.29 13.89 -13.49
C ARG A 472 -20.59 13.28 -14.86
N PRO A 473 -20.42 11.96 -15.05
CA PRO A 473 -19.85 10.95 -14.13
C PRO A 473 -18.47 11.28 -13.59
N LYS A 474 -18.12 10.71 -12.45
CA LYS A 474 -16.88 11.03 -11.73
C LYS A 474 -15.59 10.73 -12.51
N ASP A 475 -15.66 9.83 -13.49
CA ASP A 475 -14.51 9.36 -14.26
C ASP A 475 -14.23 10.22 -15.52
N LEU A 476 -15.01 11.29 -15.78
CA LEU A 476 -14.77 12.22 -16.89
C LEU A 476 -13.48 13.05 -16.69
N ILE A 477 -13.12 13.30 -15.45
CA ILE A 477 -11.77 13.71 -15.04
C ILE A 477 -11.22 12.58 -14.19
N PRO A 478 -9.99 12.10 -14.46
CA PRO A 478 -9.44 11.01 -13.69
C PRO A 478 -9.46 11.34 -12.19
N PRO A 479 -9.95 10.43 -11.34
CA PRO A 479 -9.98 10.66 -9.91
C PRO A 479 -8.61 11.01 -9.34
N ASN A 480 -8.56 11.83 -8.31
CA ASN A 480 -7.33 12.32 -7.68
C ASN A 480 -6.41 13.12 -8.64
N SER A 481 -6.95 13.68 -9.72
CA SER A 481 -6.19 14.54 -10.66
C SER A 481 -5.54 15.73 -9.98
N GLY A 482 -6.08 16.20 -8.85
CA GLY A 482 -5.52 17.31 -8.09
C GLY A 482 -4.12 17.04 -7.53
N ASP A 483 -3.73 15.76 -7.36
CA ASP A 483 -2.38 15.37 -6.93
C ASP A 483 -1.35 15.44 -8.07
N ILE A 484 -1.81 15.53 -9.33
CA ILE A 484 -0.95 15.55 -10.52
C ILE A 484 -0.97 16.92 -11.17
N PHE A 485 -2.16 17.51 -11.29
CA PHE A 485 -2.38 18.83 -11.89
C PHE A 485 -2.74 19.83 -10.79
N PRO A 486 -2.41 21.12 -10.95
CA PRO A 486 -2.78 22.15 -9.97
C PRO A 486 -4.29 22.45 -10.01
N LEU A 487 -5.08 21.49 -9.57
CA LEU A 487 -6.53 21.51 -9.49
C LEU A 487 -6.98 21.11 -8.09
N SER A 488 -8.23 21.46 -7.74
CA SER A 488 -8.92 20.86 -6.58
C SER A 488 -10.24 20.24 -7.06
N THR A 489 -10.49 19.00 -6.65
CA THR A 489 -11.67 18.22 -7.08
C THR A 489 -12.64 18.00 -5.93
N VAL A 490 -13.95 18.01 -6.22
CA VAL A 490 -14.99 17.72 -5.24
C VAL A 490 -15.01 16.25 -4.84
N LEU A 491 -14.61 15.36 -5.76
CA LEU A 491 -14.61 13.91 -5.54
C LEU A 491 -13.23 13.33 -5.83
N GLY A 492 -12.79 12.45 -4.94
CA GLY A 492 -11.62 11.61 -5.11
C GLY A 492 -11.98 10.14 -5.33
N HIS A 493 -10.94 9.29 -5.44
CA HIS A 493 -11.08 7.84 -5.44
C HIS A 493 -10.29 7.22 -4.28
N ARG A 494 -11.01 6.73 -3.28
CA ARG A 494 -10.49 6.02 -2.10
C ARG A 494 -11.56 5.10 -1.50
N SER A 495 -11.10 4.18 -0.67
CA SER A 495 -11.98 3.22 0.01
C SER A 495 -12.76 3.82 1.19
N SER A 496 -12.44 5.05 1.59
CA SER A 496 -13.00 5.73 2.75
C SER A 496 -13.18 7.23 2.49
N MET A 497 -14.07 7.88 3.25
CA MET A 497 -14.33 9.31 3.19
C MET A 497 -14.67 9.84 4.59
N LEU A 498 -14.26 11.05 4.93
CA LEU A 498 -14.62 11.68 6.19
C LEU A 498 -16.15 11.79 6.34
N ILE A 499 -16.67 11.38 7.48
CA ILE A 499 -18.12 11.41 7.80
C ILE A 499 -18.69 12.80 7.55
N ALA A 500 -18.01 13.85 8.03
CA ALA A 500 -18.46 15.22 7.88
C ALA A 500 -18.61 15.63 6.40
N TYR A 501 -17.71 15.19 5.52
CA TYR A 501 -17.80 15.48 4.09
C TYR A 501 -18.88 14.66 3.38
N PHE A 502 -18.96 13.37 3.70
CA PHE A 502 -20.02 12.51 3.17
C PHE A 502 -21.40 13.02 3.55
N ASP A 503 -21.64 13.34 4.82
CA ASP A 503 -22.93 13.81 5.31
C ASP A 503 -23.32 15.18 4.70
N LEU A 504 -22.33 16.03 4.40
CA LEU A 504 -22.57 17.28 3.71
C LEU A 504 -23.12 17.08 2.30
N LEU A 505 -22.52 16.15 1.54
CA LEU A 505 -22.88 15.90 0.14
C LEU A 505 -24.06 14.93 -0.01
N SER A 506 -24.24 13.97 0.92
CA SER A 506 -25.22 12.89 0.79
C SER A 506 -26.69 13.34 0.88
N ARG A 507 -26.93 14.56 1.39
CA ARG A 507 -28.29 15.13 1.51
C ARG A 507 -28.93 15.40 0.16
N ASP A 508 -28.13 15.83 -0.80
CA ASP A 508 -28.56 16.10 -2.15
C ASP A 508 -27.37 16.02 -3.11
N TRP A 509 -27.39 15.00 -3.96
CA TRP A 509 -26.39 14.77 -5.00
C TRP A 509 -26.72 15.40 -6.34
N SER A 510 -27.79 16.20 -6.43
CA SER A 510 -28.13 16.92 -7.65
C SER A 510 -27.10 17.99 -7.98
N LEU A 511 -26.99 18.35 -9.26
CA LEU A 511 -26.09 19.43 -9.68
C LEU A 511 -26.59 20.81 -9.23
N SER A 512 -27.83 20.95 -8.75
CA SER A 512 -28.41 22.16 -8.13
C SER A 512 -28.16 22.26 -6.62
N SER A 513 -27.51 21.27 -6.02
CA SER A 513 -27.35 21.20 -4.56
C SER A 513 -26.57 22.40 -3.98
N GLN A 514 -27.11 23.00 -2.94
CA GLN A 514 -26.47 24.07 -2.18
C GLN A 514 -25.17 23.57 -1.49
N ALA A 515 -25.04 22.26 -1.20
CA ALA A 515 -23.82 21.69 -0.65
C ALA A 515 -22.64 21.86 -1.62
N LEU A 516 -22.90 21.73 -2.92
CA LEU A 516 -21.88 21.95 -3.96
C LEU A 516 -21.42 23.42 -4.00
N ASP A 517 -22.33 24.38 -3.77
CA ASP A 517 -21.94 25.79 -3.66
C ASP A 517 -21.05 26.02 -2.44
N GLN A 518 -21.37 25.38 -1.32
CA GLN A 518 -20.61 25.53 -0.08
C GLN A 518 -19.22 24.91 -0.13
N VAL A 519 -19.03 23.80 -0.85
CA VAL A 519 -17.69 23.22 -1.06
C VAL A 519 -16.89 23.93 -2.15
N GLY A 520 -17.47 24.92 -2.82
CA GLY A 520 -16.78 25.70 -3.85
C GLY A 520 -16.72 25.00 -5.21
N ALA A 521 -17.70 24.13 -5.53
CA ALA A 521 -17.79 23.43 -6.82
C ALA A 521 -18.20 24.40 -7.93
N ARG A 522 -17.27 25.21 -8.41
CA ARG A 522 -17.54 26.23 -9.45
C ARG A 522 -17.60 25.64 -10.86
N TYR A 523 -16.71 24.72 -11.17
CA TYR A 523 -16.62 24.12 -12.49
C TYR A 523 -17.21 22.71 -12.47
N VAL A 524 -18.12 22.45 -13.43
CA VAL A 524 -18.80 21.14 -13.57
C VAL A 524 -18.55 20.61 -14.97
N VAL A 525 -18.00 19.40 -15.04
CA VAL A 525 -17.74 18.67 -16.28
C VAL A 525 -18.76 17.54 -16.41
N THR A 526 -19.45 17.48 -17.55
CA THR A 526 -20.46 16.46 -17.85
C THR A 526 -20.28 15.92 -19.28
N ASP A 527 -20.84 14.73 -19.53
CA ASP A 527 -20.95 14.12 -20.87
C ASP A 527 -22.32 14.39 -21.53
N LYS A 528 -23.23 15.03 -20.79
CA LYS A 528 -24.60 15.34 -21.24
C LYS A 528 -24.96 16.78 -20.89
N PRO A 529 -25.83 17.42 -21.67
CA PRO A 529 -26.37 18.75 -21.36
C PRO A 529 -26.97 18.79 -19.94
N SER A 530 -26.71 19.90 -19.24
CA SER A 530 -27.18 20.10 -17.86
C SER A 530 -27.93 21.43 -17.77
N GLU A 531 -29.16 21.38 -17.29
CA GLU A 531 -30.00 22.58 -17.07
C GLU A 531 -29.58 23.29 -15.76
N GLY A 532 -29.84 24.59 -15.70
CA GLY A 532 -29.61 25.42 -14.51
C GLY A 532 -28.13 25.77 -14.26
N LEU A 533 -27.22 25.40 -15.16
CA LEU A 533 -25.79 25.77 -15.12
C LEU A 533 -25.43 26.66 -16.32
N THR A 534 -24.43 27.53 -16.16
CA THR A 534 -23.94 28.38 -17.25
C THR A 534 -22.94 27.62 -18.10
N PHE A 535 -23.26 27.37 -19.36
CA PHE A 535 -22.32 26.72 -20.30
C PHE A 535 -21.12 27.61 -20.57
N LEU A 536 -19.91 27.06 -20.46
CA LEU A 536 -18.66 27.76 -20.72
C LEU A 536 -18.01 27.33 -22.05
N SER A 537 -17.83 26.01 -22.26
CA SER A 537 -17.15 25.47 -23.42
C SER A 537 -17.35 23.96 -23.57
N SER A 538 -16.91 23.39 -24.68
CA SER A 538 -16.84 21.94 -24.89
C SER A 538 -15.43 21.51 -25.29
N PHE A 539 -15.01 20.33 -24.84
CA PHE A 539 -13.69 19.76 -25.06
C PHE A 539 -13.80 18.25 -25.35
N ASP A 540 -13.50 17.82 -26.55
CA ASP A 540 -13.51 16.40 -26.96
C ASP A 540 -14.83 15.65 -26.57
N GLY A 541 -15.98 16.31 -26.74
CA GLY A 541 -17.30 15.77 -26.38
C GLY A 541 -17.69 15.95 -24.91
N LEU A 542 -16.82 16.46 -24.06
CA LEU A 542 -17.13 16.85 -22.69
C LEU A 542 -17.64 18.28 -22.64
N LEU A 543 -18.65 18.53 -21.82
CA LEU A 543 -19.29 19.85 -21.63
C LEU A 543 -18.81 20.43 -20.29
N LEU A 544 -18.32 21.66 -20.34
CA LEU A 544 -17.90 22.40 -19.16
C LEU A 544 -18.91 23.51 -18.84
N TYR A 545 -19.37 23.49 -17.60
CA TYR A 545 -20.30 24.47 -17.05
C TYR A 545 -19.69 25.21 -15.86
N GLU A 546 -20.22 26.40 -15.59
CA GLU A 546 -19.97 27.16 -14.36
C GLU A 546 -21.22 27.20 -13.48
N ARG A 547 -21.01 27.11 -12.18
CA ARG A 547 -22.00 27.33 -11.13
C ARG A 547 -21.80 28.73 -10.56
N PRO A 548 -22.63 29.75 -10.95
CA PRO A 548 -22.47 31.12 -10.48
C PRO A 548 -22.63 31.25 -8.95
N ALA A 549 -23.46 30.39 -8.33
CA ALA A 549 -23.71 30.37 -6.90
C ALA A 549 -22.56 29.78 -6.07
N ALA A 550 -21.55 29.17 -6.69
CA ALA A 550 -20.42 28.52 -6.00
C ALA A 550 -19.66 29.54 -5.14
N ARG A 551 -19.45 29.22 -3.88
CA ARG A 551 -18.76 30.08 -2.93
C ARG A 551 -17.26 29.76 -2.91
N ALA A 552 -16.42 30.77 -2.88
CA ALA A 552 -14.99 30.59 -2.75
C ALA A 552 -14.62 29.82 -1.49
N VAL A 553 -13.50 29.08 -1.55
CA VAL A 553 -12.95 28.30 -0.44
C VAL A 553 -12.66 29.18 0.78
N PHE A 554 -12.12 30.39 0.54
CA PHE A 554 -12.02 31.44 1.55
C PHE A 554 -13.12 32.47 1.31
N ARG A 555 -13.92 32.74 2.33
CA ARG A 555 -15.04 33.66 2.22
C ARG A 555 -15.43 34.24 3.57
N TRP A 556 -16.01 35.43 3.55
CA TRP A 556 -16.65 36.01 4.70
C TRP A 556 -17.97 35.28 5.00
N SER A 557 -18.23 34.98 6.25
CA SER A 557 -19.52 34.42 6.70
C SER A 557 -20.57 35.52 6.80
N GLY A 558 -21.83 35.25 6.44
CA GLY A 558 -22.97 36.17 6.43
C GLY A 558 -23.65 36.26 5.07
N SER A 559 -24.75 37.03 4.98
CA SER A 559 -25.43 37.32 3.72
C SER A 559 -24.54 38.15 2.79
N PRO A 560 -24.66 37.98 1.45
CA PRO A 560 -23.99 38.84 0.48
C PRO A 560 -24.23 40.33 0.70
N ASP A 561 -25.40 40.70 1.16
CA ASP A 561 -25.79 42.09 1.44
C ASP A 561 -25.13 42.69 2.67
N GLN A 562 -24.57 41.88 3.57
CA GLN A 562 -23.68 42.32 4.65
C GLN A 562 -22.21 42.39 4.20
N ALA A 563 -21.98 42.42 2.92
CA ALA A 563 -20.65 42.53 2.27
C ALA A 563 -20.03 43.93 2.41
N GLY A 564 -20.09 44.51 3.60
CA GLY A 564 -19.24 45.66 3.93
C GLY A 564 -17.76 45.28 3.73
N SER A 565 -17.05 46.13 3.08
CA SER A 565 -15.63 46.21 2.73
C SER A 565 -14.66 45.29 3.52
N GLY A 566 -14.58 44.04 3.14
CA GLY A 566 -13.50 43.14 3.54
C GLY A 566 -12.90 42.51 2.29
N THR A 567 -11.59 42.62 2.12
CA THR A 567 -10.85 42.03 1.00
C THR A 567 -10.05 40.81 1.47
N ILE A 568 -10.10 39.76 0.68
CA ILE A 568 -9.20 38.61 0.79
C ILE A 568 -8.12 38.82 -0.27
N GLY A 569 -6.90 39.11 0.17
CA GLY A 569 -5.74 39.36 -0.70
C GLY A 569 -5.07 38.07 -1.15
N ALA A 570 -3.74 38.09 -1.27
CA ALA A 570 -2.98 36.95 -1.75
C ALA A 570 -3.14 35.72 -0.84
N VAL A 571 -3.44 34.59 -1.47
CA VAL A 571 -3.51 33.25 -0.84
C VAL A 571 -2.21 32.51 -1.17
N ASN A 572 -1.44 32.20 -0.14
CA ASN A 572 -0.20 31.46 -0.27
C ASN A 572 -0.36 30.04 0.31
N TRP A 573 -0.63 29.08 -0.55
CA TRP A 573 -0.75 27.67 -0.19
C TRP A 573 0.62 27.08 0.18
N GLN A 574 0.63 26.39 1.30
CA GLN A 574 1.77 25.62 1.79
C GLN A 574 1.39 24.13 1.84
N ARG A 575 2.36 23.20 1.89
CA ARG A 575 2.09 21.75 1.88
C ARG A 575 1.12 21.28 2.95
N ASN A 576 1.25 21.80 4.17
CA ASN A 576 0.38 21.46 5.30
C ASN A 576 -0.29 22.69 5.91
N GLY A 577 -0.62 23.69 5.09
CA GLY A 577 -1.22 24.90 5.58
C GLY A 577 -1.45 25.96 4.50
N VAL A 578 -1.86 27.16 4.92
CA VAL A 578 -2.10 28.28 4.03
C VAL A 578 -1.94 29.60 4.78
N ASN A 579 -1.36 30.59 4.14
CA ASN A 579 -1.22 31.95 4.64
C ASN A 579 -2.07 32.91 3.80
N LEU A 580 -2.80 33.80 4.46
CA LEU A 580 -3.69 34.77 3.84
C LEU A 580 -3.35 36.16 4.36
N GLN A 581 -3.37 37.15 3.46
CA GLN A 581 -3.45 38.57 3.81
C GLN A 581 -4.88 39.04 3.60
N ILE A 582 -5.47 39.63 4.61
CA ILE A 582 -6.86 40.07 4.57
C ILE A 582 -6.99 41.45 5.23
N ALA A 583 -7.96 42.22 4.75
CA ALA A 583 -8.32 43.48 5.37
C ALA A 583 -9.82 43.58 5.57
N THR A 584 -10.25 44.13 6.69
CA THR A 584 -11.68 44.36 7.02
C THR A 584 -11.84 45.56 7.90
N ASN A 585 -12.91 46.32 7.70
CA ASN A 585 -13.20 47.54 8.47
C ASN A 585 -13.82 47.27 9.84
N GLN A 586 -14.32 46.04 10.06
CA GLN A 586 -14.90 45.61 11.33
C GLN A 586 -14.56 44.14 11.60
N PRO A 587 -14.62 43.67 12.87
CA PRO A 587 -14.41 42.26 13.13
C PRO A 587 -15.38 41.38 12.35
N ARG A 588 -14.85 40.42 11.57
CA ARG A 588 -15.64 39.56 10.72
C ARG A 588 -15.20 38.10 10.80
N LYS A 589 -16.13 37.20 10.56
CA LYS A 589 -15.90 35.78 10.52
C LYS A 589 -15.45 35.35 9.14
N LEU A 590 -14.20 34.84 9.03
CA LEU A 590 -13.64 34.23 7.85
C LEU A 590 -13.89 32.71 7.91
N THR A 591 -14.46 32.16 6.85
CA THR A 591 -14.64 30.72 6.68
C THR A 591 -13.60 30.19 5.71
N PHE A 592 -12.94 29.10 6.10
CA PHE A 592 -12.08 28.26 5.27
C PHE A 592 -12.84 26.94 4.97
N ALA A 593 -13.23 26.70 3.73
CA ALA A 593 -14.05 25.55 3.33
C ALA A 593 -13.23 24.27 3.20
N GLU A 594 -12.42 24.01 4.22
CA GLU A 594 -11.76 22.73 4.49
C GLU A 594 -12.43 22.08 5.71
N ILE A 595 -12.47 20.74 5.73
CA ILE A 595 -13.11 19.99 6.82
C ILE A 595 -12.43 20.29 8.14
N ASN A 596 -13.23 20.65 9.14
CA ASN A 596 -12.77 20.81 10.50
C ASN A 596 -12.34 19.46 11.07
N TYR A 597 -11.02 19.28 11.21
CA TYR A 597 -10.40 18.04 11.63
C TYR A 597 -9.37 18.30 12.73
N PRO A 598 -9.19 17.39 13.71
CA PRO A 598 -8.19 17.55 14.78
C PRO A 598 -6.77 17.75 14.22
N GLY A 599 -6.05 18.70 14.83
CA GLY A 599 -4.68 19.03 14.37
C GLY A 599 -4.59 20.32 13.57
N TRP A 600 -5.70 20.95 13.21
CA TRP A 600 -5.68 22.28 12.63
C TRP A 600 -5.45 23.35 13.69
N HIS A 601 -4.56 24.27 13.38
CA HIS A 601 -4.23 25.46 14.17
C HIS A 601 -4.30 26.70 13.31
N VAL A 602 -4.74 27.80 13.91
CA VAL A 602 -4.77 29.12 13.25
C VAL A 602 -4.08 30.16 14.09
N ARG A 603 -3.35 31.06 13.42
CA ARG A 603 -2.77 32.24 14.02
C ARG A 603 -3.20 33.47 13.24
N ILE A 604 -3.57 34.53 13.95
CA ILE A 604 -3.86 35.85 13.38
C ILE A 604 -2.80 36.81 13.88
N ASN A 605 -2.04 37.41 12.97
CA ASN A 605 -0.89 38.29 13.30
C ASN A 605 0.10 37.63 14.27
N GLY A 606 0.33 36.32 14.12
CA GLY A 606 1.20 35.52 14.99
C GLY A 606 0.57 35.01 16.29
N VAL A 607 -0.62 35.51 16.69
CA VAL A 607 -1.31 35.12 17.91
C VAL A 607 -2.20 33.90 17.63
N ALA A 608 -2.07 32.85 18.45
CA ALA A 608 -2.91 31.65 18.36
C ALA A 608 -4.38 32.04 18.66
N THR A 609 -5.26 31.62 17.76
CA THR A 609 -6.70 31.93 17.81
C THR A 609 -7.51 30.64 17.75
N ALA A 610 -8.61 30.59 18.49
CA ALA A 610 -9.49 29.42 18.49
C ALA A 610 -10.24 29.32 17.16
N ILE A 611 -10.32 28.08 16.62
CA ILE A 611 -11.17 27.76 15.48
C ILE A 611 -12.61 27.68 15.97
N ASP A 612 -13.50 28.42 15.35
CA ASP A 612 -14.93 28.35 15.64
C ASP A 612 -15.52 27.13 14.91
N SER A 613 -15.93 26.12 15.68
CA SER A 613 -16.46 24.84 15.22
C SER A 613 -17.99 24.80 15.17
N ARG A 614 -18.67 25.93 15.33
CA ARG A 614 -20.16 25.99 15.29
C ARG A 614 -20.77 25.60 13.93
N TRP A 615 -19.96 25.66 12.87
CA TRP A 615 -20.31 25.06 11.59
C TRP A 615 -19.79 23.60 11.57
N PRO A 616 -20.66 22.60 11.38
CA PRO A 616 -20.25 21.20 11.60
C PRO A 616 -19.22 20.71 10.60
N HIS A 617 -19.00 21.38 9.47
CA HIS A 617 -18.19 20.87 8.38
C HIS A 617 -16.91 21.66 8.14
N PHE A 618 -16.94 23.01 8.18
CA PHE A 618 -15.81 23.88 7.80
C PHE A 618 -15.24 24.64 8.99
N MET A 619 -13.99 25.07 8.84
CA MET A 619 -13.30 25.88 9.84
C MET A 619 -13.62 27.36 9.65
N SER A 620 -13.68 28.12 10.74
CA SER A 620 -13.83 29.57 10.70
C SER A 620 -13.16 30.25 11.88
N VAL A 621 -12.78 31.53 11.68
CA VAL A 621 -12.17 32.37 12.71
C VAL A 621 -12.73 33.78 12.61
N THR A 622 -12.77 34.50 13.75
CA THR A 622 -13.09 35.93 13.79
C THR A 622 -11.81 36.72 13.61
N VAL A 623 -11.75 37.51 12.51
CA VAL A 623 -10.63 38.38 12.18
C VAL A 623 -10.94 39.79 12.71
N PRO A 624 -10.00 40.46 13.40
CA PRO A 624 -10.17 41.81 13.87
C PRO A 624 -10.23 42.83 12.70
N SER A 625 -10.70 44.04 12.98
CA SER A 625 -10.64 45.16 12.04
C SER A 625 -9.19 45.54 11.71
N GLY A 626 -8.96 46.05 10.50
CA GLY A 626 -7.65 46.37 9.97
C GLY A 626 -7.09 45.29 9.03
N THR A 627 -5.80 45.40 8.72
CA THR A 627 -5.08 44.41 7.92
C THR A 627 -4.54 43.30 8.83
N SER A 628 -4.77 42.05 8.46
CA SER A 628 -4.34 40.89 9.24
C SER A 628 -3.70 39.82 8.36
N THR A 629 -2.70 39.13 8.90
CA THR A 629 -2.17 37.90 8.33
C THR A 629 -2.79 36.72 9.07
N VAL A 630 -3.50 35.87 8.35
CA VAL A 630 -4.10 34.64 8.90
C VAL A 630 -3.32 33.43 8.42
N GLN A 631 -2.80 32.63 9.35
CA GLN A 631 -1.99 31.44 9.08
C GLN A 631 -2.72 30.21 9.59
N TRP A 632 -3.09 29.33 8.68
CA TRP A 632 -3.61 28.00 8.99
C TRP A 632 -2.50 26.98 8.87
N SER A 633 -2.36 26.05 9.83
CA SER A 633 -1.37 24.98 9.78
C SER A 633 -1.93 23.69 10.38
N TYR A 634 -1.69 22.58 9.70
CA TYR A 634 -2.08 21.25 10.16
C TYR A 634 -0.90 20.58 10.88
N ARG A 635 -1.08 20.25 12.16
CA ARG A 635 -0.06 19.64 13.04
C ARG A 635 -0.72 18.58 13.91
N PRO A 636 -0.83 17.33 13.44
CA PRO A 636 -1.49 16.27 14.18
C PRO A 636 -0.65 15.84 15.40
N TRP A 637 -1.32 15.48 16.49
CA TRP A 637 -0.70 15.12 17.77
C TRP A 637 0.19 13.87 17.69
N TRP A 638 -0.15 12.94 16.81
CA TRP A 638 0.55 11.65 16.65
C TRP A 638 1.91 11.76 15.93
N LEU A 639 2.21 12.87 15.28
CA LEU A 639 3.43 13.02 14.49
C LEU A 639 4.69 12.95 15.35
N THR A 640 4.77 13.77 16.39
CA THR A 640 5.94 13.80 17.30
C THR A 640 6.15 12.46 18.03
N PRO A 641 5.15 11.85 18.69
CA PRO A 641 5.30 10.53 19.28
C PRO A 641 5.71 9.46 18.26
N GLY A 642 5.16 9.53 17.04
CA GLY A 642 5.51 8.61 15.96
C GLY A 642 6.97 8.69 15.55
N MET A 643 7.51 9.91 15.42
CA MET A 643 8.93 10.12 15.14
C MET A 643 9.82 9.63 16.28
N CYS A 644 9.42 9.87 17.54
CA CYS A 644 10.13 9.34 18.70
C CYS A 644 10.17 7.80 18.72
N CYS A 645 9.05 7.15 18.39
CA CYS A 645 9.00 5.69 18.26
C CYS A 645 9.94 5.17 17.17
N TRP A 646 9.99 5.82 16.02
CA TRP A 646 10.93 5.47 14.95
C TRP A 646 12.39 5.59 15.38
N LEU A 647 12.75 6.69 16.03
CA LEU A 647 14.11 6.90 16.56
C LEU A 647 14.46 5.84 17.60
N LEU A 648 13.55 5.55 18.53
CA LEU A 648 13.75 4.51 19.53
C LEU A 648 13.94 3.13 18.88
N GLY A 649 13.12 2.78 17.89
CA GLY A 649 13.25 1.54 17.11
C GLY A 649 14.62 1.43 16.42
N ALA A 650 15.07 2.52 15.80
CA ALA A 650 16.39 2.58 15.15
C ALA A 650 17.54 2.43 16.15
N VAL A 651 17.46 3.10 17.32
CA VAL A 651 18.46 2.97 18.41
C VAL A 651 18.53 1.53 18.92
N ILE A 652 17.36 0.90 19.17
CA ILE A 652 17.30 -0.49 19.63
C ILE A 652 17.93 -1.44 18.59
N LEU A 653 17.59 -1.31 17.31
CA LEU A 653 18.18 -2.13 16.24
C LEU A 653 19.69 -1.98 16.14
N THR A 654 20.18 -0.74 16.29
CA THR A 654 21.62 -0.45 16.28
C THR A 654 22.31 -1.08 17.49
N ALA A 655 21.74 -0.96 18.69
CA ALA A 655 22.27 -1.57 19.91
C ALA A 655 22.30 -3.11 19.80
N MET A 656 21.25 -3.72 19.25
CA MET A 656 21.22 -5.17 18.99
C MET A 656 22.31 -5.62 18.01
N LYS A 657 22.60 -4.81 16.99
CA LYS A 657 23.69 -5.10 16.03
C LYS A 657 25.06 -4.96 16.68
N LEU A 658 25.28 -3.93 17.49
CA LEU A 658 26.55 -3.70 18.20
C LEU A 658 26.84 -4.79 19.25
N SER A 659 25.81 -5.21 20.01
CA SER A 659 25.96 -6.33 20.97
C SER A 659 26.36 -7.63 20.27
N ALA A 660 25.75 -7.92 19.11
CA ALA A 660 26.08 -9.10 18.32
C ALA A 660 27.52 -9.07 17.74
N LEU A 661 28.10 -7.89 17.54
CA LEU A 661 29.49 -7.73 17.12
C LEU A 661 30.44 -7.97 18.30
N ARG A 662 30.11 -7.47 19.51
CA ARG A 662 30.92 -7.68 20.74
C ARG A 662 30.95 -9.14 21.18
N GLU A 663 29.91 -9.92 20.98
CA GLU A 663 29.88 -11.35 21.30
C GLU A 663 30.72 -12.20 20.31
N ARG A 664 31.24 -11.65 19.23
CA ARG A 664 32.10 -12.32 18.23
C ARG A 664 33.60 -12.08 18.43
N HIS A 665 33.93 -11.06 19.19
CA HIS A 665 35.29 -10.76 19.67
C HIS A 665 35.50 -11.29 21.09
#